data_928fb81462eaaf20205f51cc9e498b6f
#
_entry.id   928fb81462eaaf20205f51cc9e498b6f
#
_cell.length_a   1.000
_cell.length_b   1.000
_cell.length_c   1.000
_cell.angle_alpha   90.00
_cell.angle_beta   90.00
_cell.angle_gamma   90.00
#
_symmetry.space_group_name_H-M   'P 1'
#
loop_
_entity.id
_entity.type
_entity.pdbx_description
1 polymer ?
#
loop_
_entity_poly.entity_id
_entity_poly.type
_entity_poly.pdbx_seq_one_letter_code
_entity_poly.pdbx_strand_id
1 'polypeptide(L)'
;MPELTEVRLGKKTEPPIVLRKSDDLIAVRTRSTRSIRAGAVRTPESGEVADGHLVFTVPEAGVEIYRVPPGAGRRSLESRKEALRAAADVRFAGGVMVDEKSREPVLYTENLFIKFVDEMDLEDCRAVIREAGLAIKKELTYATNAFFVGAPEGTGTRVFDTAASLLNRRDVEYCHPELVRPKGRRVIAVEQWHLKTTTIDGTAVSASANVEAAHQVTQGEGVVIAVIDDGVDIDHPEFSGAGKIVAPRDASLGTGDPRPKDPHPAFTEDHGTACAGVACAAGLVRASGVAPKAKLIPIRLSSALGSQQEAEAFEWAANNGADVISCSWGPTDGDWWNPNHPAHNQTVPIPASTKLAVDYATTKGRGGKGCVVLFAAGNGNESVDNDGYASYERIIAVAACNDRGKRSVYSDFGKAIWCSFPSSDRGHAPFQHPAPLTKGIFTTDRVGASGYNPGTSGAGDSRGNYTNSFGGTSSACPGAAGVAALVLSLNPELKWQEVREILKQSCDKIDPQGGNYTAEGWSRFYGYGRLNAEKAVALAKPGTQNRVLISRTFNEHIPDLQTVTVSLDVNDATPVENLIVHLDLAHTYIGDLVITLMPPTGLSPAKVVLHDRTGGATQNLKRTYDMLDTQALAPLKGKGLKGTWTLDIEDAEARDEGTLKQFGLELVFGSGGPRSETARSTGAMNRGKRAAEGRVSKMNNRRAPSRRS
;
A
#
# COMPACT_ATOMS: atom_id res chain seq x y z
N MET A 1 -21.63 -26.09 -26.13
CA MET A 1 -21.01 -25.35 -25.05
C MET A 1 -19.56 -25.04 -25.47
N PRO A 2 -18.99 -23.92 -25.17
CA PRO A 2 -17.58 -23.68 -25.46
C PRO A 2 -16.73 -24.72 -24.72
N GLU A 3 -15.70 -25.23 -25.39
CA GLU A 3 -14.77 -26.20 -24.83
C GLU A 3 -13.94 -25.55 -23.73
N LEU A 4 -14.08 -26.03 -22.50
CA LEU A 4 -13.35 -25.57 -21.34
C LEU A 4 -12.09 -26.43 -21.11
N THR A 5 -10.96 -25.82 -20.89
CA THR A 5 -9.69 -26.49 -20.65
C THR A 5 -9.17 -26.12 -19.24
N GLU A 6 -8.97 -27.14 -18.41
CA GLU A 6 -8.37 -26.96 -17.09
C GLU A 6 -6.84 -27.06 -17.17
N VAL A 7 -6.14 -26.11 -16.56
CA VAL A 7 -4.68 -26.11 -16.47
C VAL A 7 -4.23 -25.91 -15.04
N ARG A 8 -3.37 -26.78 -14.53
CA ARG A 8 -2.74 -26.63 -13.22
C ARG A 8 -1.33 -26.08 -13.39
N LEU A 9 -1.10 -24.85 -12.90
CA LEU A 9 0.24 -24.21 -12.90
C LEU A 9 1.09 -24.63 -11.69
N GLY A 10 0.46 -25.22 -10.69
CA GLY A 10 1.07 -25.68 -9.45
C GLY A 10 1.02 -27.20 -9.30
N LYS A 11 1.09 -27.67 -8.04
CA LYS A 11 0.99 -29.10 -7.70
C LYS A 11 -0.37 -29.69 -8.07
N LYS A 12 -0.46 -31.01 -8.20
CA LYS A 12 -1.70 -31.75 -8.50
C LYS A 12 -2.87 -31.43 -7.55
N THR A 13 -2.55 -31.06 -6.31
CA THR A 13 -3.52 -30.72 -5.26
C THR A 13 -4.02 -29.27 -5.35
N GLU A 14 -3.38 -28.42 -6.13
CA GLU A 14 -3.78 -27.03 -6.30
C GLU A 14 -4.93 -26.89 -7.29
N PRO A 15 -5.82 -25.91 -7.11
CA PRO A 15 -6.95 -25.72 -8.02
C PRO A 15 -6.48 -25.34 -9.42
N PRO A 16 -7.13 -25.87 -10.48
CA PRO A 16 -6.84 -25.49 -11.86
C PRO A 16 -7.32 -24.07 -12.17
N ILE A 17 -6.69 -23.43 -13.14
CA ILE A 17 -7.28 -22.33 -13.87
C ILE A 17 -8.14 -22.90 -15.01
N VAL A 18 -9.26 -22.25 -15.31
CA VAL A 18 -10.17 -22.67 -16.36
C VAL A 18 -10.05 -21.69 -17.53
N LEU A 19 -9.69 -22.23 -18.69
CA LEU A 19 -9.51 -21.44 -19.90
C LEU A 19 -10.61 -21.83 -20.91
N ARG A 20 -11.12 -20.85 -21.65
CA ARG A 20 -12.05 -21.00 -22.74
C ARG A 20 -11.43 -20.52 -24.04
N LYS A 21 -11.62 -21.23 -25.14
CA LYS A 21 -11.21 -20.74 -26.46
C LYS A 21 -12.05 -19.51 -26.83
N SER A 22 -11.40 -18.43 -27.21
CA SER A 22 -12.08 -17.21 -27.67
C SER A 22 -12.72 -17.42 -29.03
N ASP A 23 -13.89 -16.81 -29.20
CA ASP A 23 -14.67 -16.77 -30.45
C ASP A 23 -14.50 -15.43 -31.19
N ASP A 24 -13.78 -14.45 -30.60
CA ASP A 24 -13.57 -13.10 -31.13
C ASP A 24 -12.10 -12.65 -31.18
N LEU A 25 -11.14 -13.43 -30.65
CA LEU A 25 -9.74 -13.06 -30.60
C LEU A 25 -8.87 -13.87 -31.56
N ILE A 26 -7.99 -13.19 -32.29
CA ILE A 26 -6.96 -13.77 -33.16
C ILE A 26 -5.58 -13.30 -32.70
N ALA A 27 -4.66 -14.23 -32.51
CA ALA A 27 -3.25 -13.94 -32.35
C ALA A 27 -2.55 -14.06 -33.70
N VAL A 28 -1.75 -13.05 -34.08
CA VAL A 28 -1.03 -13.02 -35.35
C VAL A 28 0.44 -12.67 -35.11
N ARG A 29 1.32 -13.38 -35.83
CA ARG A 29 2.74 -13.10 -35.93
C ARG A 29 3.17 -13.01 -37.37
N THR A 30 3.78 -11.89 -37.76
CA THR A 30 4.37 -11.73 -39.10
C THR A 30 5.80 -12.24 -39.13
N ARG A 31 6.30 -12.57 -40.34
CA ARG A 31 7.71 -12.97 -40.53
C ARG A 31 8.68 -11.81 -40.34
N SER A 32 8.24 -10.61 -40.68
CA SER A 32 9.05 -9.38 -40.57
C SER A 32 9.03 -8.77 -39.17
N THR A 33 8.27 -9.32 -38.22
CA THR A 33 7.99 -8.75 -36.90
C THR A 33 7.34 -7.35 -36.92
N ARG A 34 6.96 -6.86 -38.11
CA ARG A 34 6.20 -5.61 -38.25
C ARG A 34 4.74 -5.83 -38.03
N SER A 35 4.05 -4.84 -37.46
CA SER A 35 2.61 -4.87 -37.23
C SER A 35 1.80 -5.06 -38.53
N ILE A 36 0.72 -5.84 -38.45
CA ILE A 36 -0.28 -5.91 -39.53
C ILE A 36 -0.84 -4.51 -39.84
N ARG A 37 -1.09 -3.70 -38.83
CA ARG A 37 -1.52 -2.29 -38.99
C ARG A 37 -0.55 -1.44 -39.76
N ALA A 38 0.74 -1.75 -39.71
CA ALA A 38 1.78 -1.08 -40.48
C ALA A 38 1.88 -1.60 -41.93
N GLY A 39 0.91 -2.40 -42.39
CA GLY A 39 0.85 -2.93 -43.75
C GLY A 39 1.88 -4.01 -44.01
N ALA A 40 2.30 -4.76 -42.98
CA ALA A 40 3.26 -5.88 -43.16
C ALA A 40 2.66 -7.06 -43.93
N VAL A 41 1.33 -7.16 -43.97
CA VAL A 41 0.56 -8.17 -44.72
C VAL A 41 -0.52 -7.45 -45.51
N ARG A 42 -0.67 -7.74 -46.77
CA ARG A 42 -1.63 -7.07 -47.67
C ARG A 42 -2.59 -8.08 -48.29
N THR A 43 -3.46 -8.66 -47.46
CA THR A 43 -4.56 -9.46 -47.89
C THR A 43 -5.89 -8.85 -47.38
N PRO A 44 -7.04 -9.15 -47.99
CA PRO A 44 -8.34 -8.69 -47.49
C PRO A 44 -8.56 -9.06 -46.01
N GLU A 45 -8.12 -10.26 -45.64
CA GLU A 45 -8.25 -10.77 -44.26
C GLU A 45 -7.33 -10.01 -43.28
N SER A 46 -6.13 -9.58 -43.71
CA SER A 46 -5.25 -8.76 -42.89
C SER A 46 -5.85 -7.37 -42.64
N GLY A 47 -6.55 -6.80 -43.63
CA GLY A 47 -7.31 -5.56 -43.49
C GLY A 47 -8.43 -5.71 -42.45
N GLU A 48 -9.26 -6.75 -42.58
CA GLU A 48 -10.35 -7.03 -41.61
C GLU A 48 -9.83 -7.21 -40.17
N VAL A 49 -8.64 -7.79 -39.98
CA VAL A 49 -8.03 -7.96 -38.66
C VAL A 49 -7.36 -6.67 -38.18
N ALA A 50 -6.70 -5.93 -39.08
CA ALA A 50 -6.07 -4.65 -38.75
C ALA A 50 -7.08 -3.57 -38.33
N ASP A 51 -8.29 -3.62 -38.91
CA ASP A 51 -9.43 -2.78 -38.52
C ASP A 51 -10.06 -3.19 -37.18
N GLY A 52 -9.75 -4.41 -36.72
CA GLY A 52 -10.13 -4.90 -35.40
C GLY A 52 -9.45 -4.13 -34.26
N HIS A 53 -9.96 -4.28 -33.05
CA HIS A 53 -9.33 -3.67 -31.86
C HIS A 53 -8.07 -4.45 -31.45
N LEU A 54 -6.92 -3.80 -31.46
CA LEU A 54 -5.69 -4.35 -30.90
C LEU A 54 -5.83 -4.47 -29.39
N VAL A 55 -5.83 -5.71 -28.87
CA VAL A 55 -6.03 -6.01 -27.44
C VAL A 55 -4.71 -5.91 -26.68
N PHE A 56 -3.66 -6.59 -27.16
CA PHE A 56 -2.29 -6.42 -26.65
C PHE A 56 -1.24 -6.97 -27.62
N THR A 57 0.03 -6.67 -27.33
CA THR A 57 1.18 -7.17 -28.10
C THR A 57 2.15 -7.88 -27.17
N VAL A 58 2.88 -8.85 -27.73
CA VAL A 58 4.09 -9.45 -27.12
C VAL A 58 5.27 -9.08 -28.01
N PRO A 59 5.89 -7.89 -27.78
CA PRO A 59 6.89 -7.32 -28.69
C PRO A 59 8.08 -8.24 -28.92
N GLU A 60 8.55 -8.93 -27.87
CA GLU A 60 9.70 -9.83 -27.94
C GLU A 60 9.45 -11.03 -28.84
N ALA A 61 8.19 -11.45 -28.95
CA ALA A 61 7.75 -12.54 -29.83
C ALA A 61 7.22 -12.05 -31.18
N GLY A 62 7.00 -10.74 -31.34
CA GLY A 62 6.37 -10.14 -32.50
C GLY A 62 4.92 -10.62 -32.72
N VAL A 63 4.20 -10.90 -31.60
CA VAL A 63 2.81 -11.37 -31.63
C VAL A 63 1.87 -10.23 -31.27
N GLU A 64 0.84 -10.06 -32.08
CA GLU A 64 -0.26 -9.11 -31.87
C GLU A 64 -1.58 -9.85 -31.71
N ILE A 65 -2.44 -9.40 -30.79
CA ILE A 65 -3.77 -9.99 -30.55
C ILE A 65 -4.83 -8.94 -30.87
N TYR A 66 -5.71 -9.34 -31.77
CA TYR A 66 -6.80 -8.50 -32.24
C TYR A 66 -8.15 -9.08 -31.83
N ARG A 67 -9.06 -8.20 -31.41
CA ARG A 67 -10.48 -8.51 -31.28
C ARG A 67 -11.17 -8.18 -32.58
N VAL A 68 -11.79 -9.18 -33.17
CA VAL A 68 -12.55 -9.06 -34.42
C VAL A 68 -14.03 -9.12 -34.10
N PRO A 69 -14.84 -8.10 -34.43
CA PRO A 69 -16.26 -8.09 -34.11
C PRO A 69 -17.01 -9.33 -34.68
N PRO A 70 -17.90 -9.95 -33.92
CA PRO A 70 -18.79 -10.98 -34.45
C PRO A 70 -19.66 -10.38 -35.54
N GLY A 71 -19.69 -10.99 -36.69
CA GLY A 71 -20.55 -10.58 -37.80
C GLY A 71 -20.08 -9.45 -38.70
N ALA A 72 -18.90 -8.90 -38.52
CA ALA A 72 -18.29 -7.92 -39.42
C ALA A 72 -17.71 -8.60 -40.69
N GLY A 73 -18.53 -9.33 -41.39
CA GLY A 73 -18.11 -10.03 -42.61
C GLY A 73 -18.52 -11.51 -42.61
N ARG A 74 -18.75 -12.02 -43.75
CA ARG A 74 -19.36 -13.32 -44.05
C ARG A 74 -18.50 -14.57 -43.68
N ARG A 75 -17.37 -14.40 -42.99
CA ARG A 75 -16.42 -15.47 -42.70
C ARG A 75 -16.30 -15.72 -41.20
N SER A 76 -16.24 -17.01 -40.84
CA SER A 76 -15.98 -17.42 -39.46
C SER A 76 -14.57 -17.04 -38.99
N LEU A 77 -14.35 -16.96 -37.70
CA LEU A 77 -13.01 -16.69 -37.10
C LEU A 77 -11.96 -17.71 -37.58
N GLU A 78 -12.36 -18.99 -37.71
CA GLU A 78 -11.46 -20.05 -38.22
C GLU A 78 -11.08 -19.80 -39.68
N SER A 79 -12.04 -19.45 -40.54
CA SER A 79 -11.78 -19.14 -41.95
C SER A 79 -10.82 -17.95 -42.12
N ARG A 80 -10.90 -16.95 -41.22
CA ARG A 80 -9.96 -15.82 -41.21
C ARG A 80 -8.58 -16.26 -40.77
N LYS A 81 -8.45 -17.11 -39.76
CA LYS A 81 -7.17 -17.68 -39.33
C LYS A 81 -6.50 -18.51 -40.44
N GLU A 82 -7.26 -19.32 -41.14
CA GLU A 82 -6.75 -20.11 -42.26
C GLU A 82 -6.25 -19.23 -43.39
N ALA A 83 -7.00 -18.21 -43.77
CA ALA A 83 -6.58 -17.26 -44.79
C ALA A 83 -5.31 -16.49 -44.40
N LEU A 84 -5.19 -16.07 -43.14
CA LEU A 84 -3.95 -15.43 -42.63
C LEU A 84 -2.76 -16.40 -42.65
N ARG A 85 -2.97 -17.68 -42.28
CA ARG A 85 -1.91 -18.72 -42.34
C ARG A 85 -1.39 -18.94 -43.75
N ALA A 86 -2.27 -18.82 -44.74
CA ALA A 86 -1.93 -18.99 -46.16
C ALA A 86 -1.10 -17.80 -46.70
N ALA A 87 -1.09 -16.65 -46.02
CA ALA A 87 -0.35 -15.47 -46.45
C ALA A 87 1.17 -15.63 -46.22
N ALA A 88 1.96 -15.41 -47.28
CA ALA A 88 3.41 -15.63 -47.26
C ALA A 88 4.16 -14.85 -46.15
N ASP A 89 3.65 -13.67 -45.78
CA ASP A 89 4.26 -12.80 -44.79
C ASP A 89 3.80 -13.11 -43.33
N VAL A 90 2.84 -14.03 -43.15
CA VAL A 90 2.38 -14.48 -41.83
C VAL A 90 3.18 -15.73 -41.45
N ARG A 91 3.75 -15.71 -40.24
CA ARG A 91 4.40 -16.87 -39.64
C ARG A 91 3.41 -17.72 -38.86
N PHE A 92 2.45 -17.05 -38.18
CA PHE A 92 1.49 -17.68 -37.32
C PHE A 92 0.19 -16.87 -37.28
N ALA A 93 -0.95 -17.55 -37.36
CA ALA A 93 -2.26 -17.01 -37.00
C ALA A 93 -3.02 -18.08 -36.21
N GLY A 94 -3.43 -17.79 -34.97
CA GLY A 94 -3.95 -18.77 -34.04
C GLY A 94 -5.09 -18.27 -33.17
N GLY A 95 -5.71 -19.21 -32.45
CA GLY A 95 -6.71 -18.93 -31.43
C GLY A 95 -6.07 -18.38 -30.17
N VAL A 96 -6.86 -17.67 -29.41
CA VAL A 96 -6.50 -17.14 -28.10
C VAL A 96 -7.42 -17.81 -27.06
N MET A 97 -6.87 -18.22 -25.95
CA MET A 97 -7.66 -18.65 -24.79
C MET A 97 -8.07 -17.43 -23.98
N VAL A 98 -9.13 -17.55 -23.19
CA VAL A 98 -9.61 -16.55 -22.24
C VAL A 98 -9.75 -17.24 -20.89
N ASP A 99 -9.18 -16.65 -19.87
CA ASP A 99 -9.35 -17.11 -18.49
C ASP A 99 -10.80 -16.84 -18.05
N GLU A 100 -11.52 -17.90 -17.64
CA GLU A 100 -12.95 -17.78 -17.30
C GLU A 100 -13.18 -16.87 -16.08
N LYS A 101 -12.22 -16.76 -15.18
CA LYS A 101 -12.34 -15.94 -13.97
C LYS A 101 -11.98 -14.48 -14.23
N SER A 102 -10.81 -14.21 -14.83
CA SER A 102 -10.34 -12.83 -15.06
C SER A 102 -10.85 -12.23 -16.38
N ARG A 103 -11.39 -13.06 -17.28
CA ARG A 103 -11.78 -12.69 -18.65
C ARG A 103 -10.64 -12.14 -19.50
N GLU A 104 -9.40 -12.31 -19.04
CA GLU A 104 -8.22 -11.86 -19.77
C GLU A 104 -7.81 -12.84 -20.86
N PRO A 105 -7.27 -12.35 -21.99
CA PRO A 105 -6.70 -13.19 -23.02
C PRO A 105 -5.43 -13.89 -22.51
N VAL A 106 -5.31 -15.16 -22.83
CA VAL A 106 -4.18 -16.03 -22.49
C VAL A 106 -3.66 -16.65 -23.76
N LEU A 107 -2.41 -16.33 -24.13
CA LEU A 107 -1.73 -17.07 -25.18
C LEU A 107 -1.13 -18.35 -24.60
N TYR A 108 -1.08 -19.38 -25.41
CA TYR A 108 -0.33 -20.58 -25.12
C TYR A 108 0.70 -20.82 -26.22
N THR A 109 1.79 -21.44 -25.87
CA THR A 109 2.79 -21.92 -26.81
C THR A 109 2.76 -23.45 -26.84
N GLU A 110 3.46 -24.06 -27.80
CA GLU A 110 3.68 -25.50 -27.84
C GLU A 110 4.83 -25.95 -26.94
N ASN A 111 5.26 -25.08 -26.02
CA ASN A 111 6.20 -25.42 -24.97
C ASN A 111 5.48 -25.84 -23.70
N LEU A 112 6.15 -26.69 -22.93
CA LEU A 112 5.74 -27.09 -21.60
C LEU A 112 6.87 -26.88 -20.62
N PHE A 113 6.50 -26.58 -19.39
CA PHE A 113 7.37 -26.74 -18.24
C PHE A 113 7.05 -28.10 -17.62
N ILE A 114 8.10 -28.89 -17.26
CA ILE A 114 7.97 -30.15 -16.54
C ILE A 114 9.03 -30.22 -15.44
N LYS A 115 8.64 -30.70 -14.27
CA LYS A 115 9.49 -30.98 -13.12
C LYS A 115 9.15 -32.39 -12.62
N PHE A 116 10.16 -33.24 -12.58
CA PHE A 116 10.06 -34.56 -11.97
C PHE A 116 10.45 -34.48 -10.47
N VAL A 117 10.15 -35.55 -9.73
CA VAL A 117 10.61 -35.70 -8.34
C VAL A 117 12.14 -35.67 -8.29
N ASP A 118 12.70 -35.15 -7.20
CA ASP A 118 14.15 -34.92 -7.09
C ASP A 118 14.94 -36.24 -7.09
N GLU A 119 14.32 -37.33 -6.63
CA GLU A 119 14.92 -38.67 -6.55
C GLU A 119 15.02 -39.41 -7.88
N MET A 120 14.35 -38.92 -8.93
CA MET A 120 14.39 -39.57 -10.25
C MET A 120 15.74 -39.35 -10.92
N ASP A 121 16.26 -40.40 -11.58
CA ASP A 121 17.47 -40.26 -12.36
C ASP A 121 17.27 -39.33 -13.57
N LEU A 122 18.31 -38.56 -13.88
CA LEU A 122 18.24 -37.55 -14.94
C LEU A 122 18.00 -38.19 -16.34
N GLU A 123 18.58 -39.36 -16.61
CA GLU A 123 18.38 -40.07 -17.87
C GLU A 123 16.94 -40.62 -17.99
N ASP A 124 16.37 -41.05 -16.88
CA ASP A 124 14.98 -41.50 -16.83
C ASP A 124 14.03 -40.32 -17.09
N CYS A 125 14.30 -39.13 -16.52
CA CYS A 125 13.57 -37.91 -16.85
C CYS A 125 13.61 -37.62 -18.36
N ARG A 126 14.79 -37.70 -18.95
CA ARG A 126 14.99 -37.49 -20.39
C ARG A 126 14.29 -38.57 -21.24
N ALA A 127 14.24 -39.80 -20.76
CA ALA A 127 13.51 -40.90 -21.45
C ALA A 127 12.03 -40.59 -21.47
N VAL A 128 11.41 -40.22 -20.37
CA VAL A 128 9.97 -39.87 -20.30
C VAL A 128 9.65 -38.69 -21.25
N ILE A 129 10.51 -37.68 -21.30
CA ILE A 129 10.32 -36.53 -22.20
C ILE A 129 10.34 -37.01 -23.67
N ARG A 130 11.30 -37.88 -24.05
CA ARG A 130 11.40 -38.44 -25.41
C ARG A 130 10.20 -39.31 -25.76
N GLU A 131 9.75 -40.20 -24.85
CA GLU A 131 8.57 -41.06 -25.03
C GLU A 131 7.29 -40.24 -25.23
N ALA A 132 7.17 -39.08 -24.58
CA ALA A 132 6.09 -38.14 -24.78
C ALA A 132 6.16 -37.38 -26.11
N GLY A 133 7.17 -37.65 -26.95
CA GLY A 133 7.38 -36.95 -28.23
C GLY A 133 7.81 -35.49 -28.08
N LEU A 134 8.43 -35.15 -26.95
CA LEU A 134 8.86 -33.80 -26.62
C LEU A 134 10.37 -33.64 -26.79
N ALA A 135 10.81 -32.44 -27.19
CA ALA A 135 12.21 -32.08 -27.29
C ALA A 135 12.62 -31.15 -26.15
N ILE A 136 13.74 -31.48 -25.49
CA ILE A 136 14.27 -30.63 -24.43
C ILE A 136 14.82 -29.33 -25.07
N LYS A 137 14.30 -28.19 -24.61
CA LYS A 137 14.75 -26.86 -25.00
C LYS A 137 15.75 -26.28 -24.00
N LYS A 138 15.49 -26.51 -22.72
CA LYS A 138 16.36 -26.02 -21.63
C LYS A 138 16.19 -26.89 -20.40
N GLU A 139 17.30 -27.31 -19.84
CA GLU A 139 17.37 -27.85 -18.50
C GLU A 139 17.63 -26.72 -17.50
N LEU A 140 16.89 -26.70 -16.38
CA LEU A 140 16.97 -25.60 -15.43
C LEU A 140 18.09 -25.86 -14.42
N THR A 141 19.01 -24.93 -14.29
CA THR A 141 20.17 -25.07 -13.38
C THR A 141 19.82 -24.75 -11.91
N TYR A 142 18.69 -24.14 -11.67
CA TYR A 142 18.22 -23.70 -10.34
C TYR A 142 17.15 -24.63 -9.74
N ALA A 143 16.75 -25.69 -10.45
CA ALA A 143 15.77 -26.66 -9.99
C ALA A 143 16.14 -28.06 -10.51
N THR A 144 16.29 -29.03 -9.60
CA THR A 144 16.62 -30.41 -9.93
C THR A 144 15.53 -31.03 -10.83
N ASN A 145 15.92 -31.78 -11.85
CA ASN A 145 15.00 -32.51 -12.74
C ASN A 145 13.86 -31.64 -13.35
N ALA A 146 14.18 -30.37 -13.69
CA ALA A 146 13.21 -29.43 -14.24
C ALA A 146 13.65 -28.95 -15.63
N PHE A 147 12.67 -28.95 -16.58
CA PHE A 147 12.94 -28.70 -17.99
C PHE A 147 11.87 -27.80 -18.61
N PHE A 148 12.31 -26.95 -19.55
CA PHE A 148 11.44 -26.48 -20.63
C PHE A 148 11.58 -27.42 -21.83
N VAL A 149 10.45 -27.90 -22.31
CA VAL A 149 10.37 -28.85 -23.42
C VAL A 149 9.43 -28.30 -24.50
N GLY A 150 9.61 -28.69 -25.74
CA GLY A 150 8.77 -28.29 -26.85
C GLY A 150 8.07 -29.51 -27.49
N ALA A 151 6.77 -29.37 -27.73
CA ALA A 151 6.04 -30.29 -28.59
C ALA A 151 6.32 -29.94 -30.07
N PRO A 152 6.06 -30.90 -31.00
CA PRO A 152 6.18 -30.65 -32.44
C PRO A 152 5.33 -29.47 -32.92
N GLU A 153 5.84 -28.69 -33.87
CA GLU A 153 5.12 -27.57 -34.48
C GLU A 153 3.77 -28.06 -35.06
N GLY A 154 2.70 -27.36 -34.75
CA GLY A 154 1.33 -27.73 -35.15
C GLY A 154 0.59 -28.65 -34.15
N THR A 155 1.17 -28.92 -32.97
CA THR A 155 0.47 -29.64 -31.90
C THR A 155 -0.79 -28.89 -31.46
N GLY A 156 -0.72 -27.54 -31.40
CA GLY A 156 -1.84 -26.67 -31.07
C GLY A 156 -2.38 -26.94 -29.65
N THR A 157 -3.73 -27.00 -29.51
CA THR A 157 -4.36 -27.22 -28.18
C THR A 157 -4.08 -28.59 -27.57
N ARG A 158 -3.61 -29.56 -28.34
CA ARG A 158 -3.24 -30.90 -27.80
C ARG A 158 -2.09 -30.81 -26.77
N VAL A 159 -1.36 -29.71 -26.74
CA VAL A 159 -0.34 -29.46 -25.70
C VAL A 159 -0.92 -29.49 -24.28
N PHE A 160 -2.20 -29.10 -24.12
CA PHE A 160 -2.89 -29.17 -22.83
C PHE A 160 -3.12 -30.62 -22.38
N ASP A 161 -3.53 -31.50 -23.31
CA ASP A 161 -3.75 -32.92 -23.04
C ASP A 161 -2.42 -33.61 -22.69
N THR A 162 -1.36 -33.29 -23.43
CA THR A 162 0.00 -33.76 -23.14
C THR A 162 0.44 -33.38 -21.75
N ALA A 163 0.28 -32.11 -21.37
CA ALA A 163 0.63 -31.61 -20.03
C ALA A 163 -0.17 -32.32 -18.93
N ALA A 164 -1.47 -32.48 -19.13
CA ALA A 164 -2.36 -33.19 -18.19
C ALA A 164 -1.98 -34.65 -18.02
N SER A 165 -1.67 -35.33 -19.11
CA SER A 165 -1.22 -36.73 -19.10
C SER A 165 0.09 -36.88 -18.33
N LEU A 166 1.07 -36.04 -18.60
CA LEU A 166 2.36 -36.05 -17.90
C LEU A 166 2.21 -35.72 -16.42
N LEU A 167 1.39 -34.71 -16.08
CA LEU A 167 1.13 -34.35 -14.68
C LEU A 167 0.49 -35.50 -13.89
N ASN A 168 -0.30 -36.38 -14.52
CA ASN A 168 -0.90 -37.54 -13.85
C ASN A 168 0.10 -38.64 -13.45
N ARG A 169 1.31 -38.66 -13.97
CA ARG A 169 2.36 -39.60 -13.60
C ARG A 169 2.78 -39.37 -12.13
N ARG A 170 3.18 -40.43 -11.42
CA ARG A 170 3.61 -40.35 -10.00
C ARG A 170 4.95 -39.65 -9.83
N ASP A 171 5.81 -39.77 -10.83
CA ASP A 171 7.17 -39.23 -10.88
C ASP A 171 7.24 -37.76 -11.39
N VAL A 172 6.11 -37.12 -11.72
CA VAL A 172 6.01 -35.73 -12.14
C VAL A 172 5.34 -34.89 -11.07
N GLU A 173 6.04 -33.83 -10.60
CA GLU A 173 5.52 -32.87 -9.63
C GLU A 173 4.73 -31.75 -10.29
N TYR A 174 5.25 -31.22 -11.38
CA TYR A 174 4.66 -30.11 -12.14
C TYR A 174 4.70 -30.42 -13.65
N CYS A 175 3.63 -30.17 -14.34
CA CYS A 175 3.64 -30.10 -15.80
C CYS A 175 2.50 -29.21 -16.29
N HIS A 176 2.85 -28.19 -17.05
CA HIS A 176 1.85 -27.29 -17.64
C HIS A 176 2.38 -26.69 -18.95
N PRO A 177 1.49 -26.30 -19.88
CA PRO A 177 1.87 -25.51 -21.04
C PRO A 177 2.47 -24.16 -20.63
N GLU A 178 3.34 -23.60 -21.44
CA GLU A 178 3.77 -22.23 -21.29
C GLU A 178 2.63 -21.29 -21.67
N LEU A 179 2.09 -20.59 -20.68
CA LEU A 179 1.02 -19.62 -20.83
C LEU A 179 1.60 -18.20 -20.76
N VAL A 180 1.29 -17.39 -21.77
CA VAL A 180 1.72 -16.01 -21.86
C VAL A 180 0.52 -15.09 -21.64
N ARG A 181 0.57 -14.27 -20.62
CA ARG A 181 -0.44 -13.28 -20.29
C ARG A 181 0.08 -11.87 -20.52
N PRO A 182 -0.80 -10.89 -20.79
CA PRO A 182 -0.38 -9.50 -20.80
C PRO A 182 0.32 -9.17 -19.49
N LYS A 183 1.54 -8.63 -19.57
CA LYS A 183 2.10 -7.91 -18.42
C LYS A 183 1.37 -6.58 -18.34
N GLY A 184 0.38 -6.48 -17.48
CA GLY A 184 -0.22 -5.21 -17.15
C GLY A 184 0.86 -4.30 -16.58
N ARG A 185 1.30 -3.28 -17.32
CA ARG A 185 1.81 -2.09 -16.67
C ARG A 185 0.60 -1.55 -15.93
N ARG A 186 0.64 -1.49 -14.61
CA ARG A 186 -0.35 -0.81 -13.81
C ARG A 186 -0.29 0.65 -14.23
N VAL A 187 -1.21 1.05 -15.09
CA VAL A 187 -1.20 2.37 -15.71
C VAL A 187 -2.23 3.22 -14.99
N ILE A 188 -1.78 4.35 -14.48
CA ILE A 188 -2.68 5.40 -14.03
C ILE A 188 -3.40 5.95 -15.27
N ALA A 189 -4.72 5.90 -15.31
CA ALA A 189 -5.52 6.40 -16.42
C ALA A 189 -5.29 7.91 -16.64
N VAL A 190 -5.53 8.39 -17.85
CA VAL A 190 -5.37 9.81 -18.17
C VAL A 190 -6.34 10.68 -17.36
N GLU A 191 -7.51 10.16 -17.03
CA GLU A 191 -8.55 10.83 -16.25
C GLU A 191 -8.22 10.94 -14.75
N GLN A 192 -7.20 10.18 -14.27
CA GLN A 192 -6.79 10.16 -12.86
C GLN A 192 -5.83 11.30 -12.52
N TRP A 193 -6.27 12.53 -12.72
CA TRP A 193 -5.50 13.74 -12.45
C TRP A 193 -5.06 13.89 -10.99
N HIS A 194 -5.77 13.28 -10.07
CA HIS A 194 -5.43 13.27 -8.65
C HIS A 194 -4.14 12.46 -8.35
N LEU A 195 -3.77 11.53 -9.23
CA LEU A 195 -2.58 10.69 -9.09
C LEU A 195 -1.37 11.23 -9.85
N LYS A 196 -1.60 11.95 -10.96
CA LYS A 196 -0.53 12.49 -11.82
C LYS A 196 -0.94 13.78 -12.52
N THR A 197 0.05 14.57 -12.92
CA THR A 197 -0.17 15.67 -13.86
C THR A 197 -0.59 15.11 -15.22
N THR A 198 -1.65 15.63 -15.79
CA THR A 198 -2.24 15.12 -17.03
C THR A 198 -2.95 16.22 -17.82
N THR A 199 -3.41 15.87 -19.03
CA THR A 199 -4.27 16.74 -19.84
C THR A 199 -5.58 16.00 -20.09
N ILE A 200 -6.70 16.61 -19.70
CA ILE A 200 -8.06 16.08 -19.87
C ILE A 200 -8.82 17.04 -20.79
N ASP A 201 -9.34 16.54 -21.89
CA ASP A 201 -10.10 17.32 -22.90
C ASP A 201 -9.37 18.63 -23.31
N GLY A 202 -8.05 18.55 -23.47
CA GLY A 202 -7.21 19.68 -23.85
C GLY A 202 -6.82 20.62 -22.69
N THR A 203 -7.32 20.40 -21.48
CA THR A 203 -7.01 21.19 -20.28
C THR A 203 -5.91 20.51 -19.45
N ALA A 204 -4.82 21.24 -19.19
CA ALA A 204 -3.76 20.77 -18.31
C ALA A 204 -4.20 20.81 -16.83
N VAL A 205 -4.06 19.71 -16.11
CA VAL A 205 -4.37 19.57 -14.68
C VAL A 205 -3.10 19.10 -13.96
N SER A 206 -2.58 19.94 -13.07
CA SER A 206 -1.32 19.70 -12.36
C SER A 206 -1.48 19.61 -10.83
N ALA A 207 -2.71 19.62 -10.32
CA ALA A 207 -2.99 19.59 -8.90
C ALA A 207 -2.96 18.16 -8.28
N SER A 208 -2.11 17.28 -8.79
CA SER A 208 -2.00 15.89 -8.34
C SER A 208 -1.27 15.75 -7.00
N ALA A 209 -1.39 14.57 -6.40
CA ALA A 209 -0.62 14.16 -5.23
C ALA A 209 0.72 13.47 -5.60
N ASN A 210 1.19 13.55 -6.84
CA ASN A 210 2.43 12.94 -7.35
C ASN A 210 2.56 11.43 -7.07
N VAL A 211 1.47 10.70 -7.16
CA VAL A 211 1.43 9.25 -6.91
C VAL A 211 2.19 8.48 -7.98
N GLU A 212 2.14 8.92 -9.26
CA GLU A 212 2.86 8.27 -10.35
C GLU A 212 4.38 8.22 -10.09
N ALA A 213 4.95 9.28 -9.52
CA ALA A 213 6.36 9.30 -9.11
C ALA A 213 6.63 8.34 -7.94
N ALA A 214 5.74 8.28 -6.95
CA ALA A 214 5.84 7.33 -5.84
C ALA A 214 5.78 5.87 -6.31
N HIS A 215 5.01 5.56 -7.34
CA HIS A 215 4.90 4.22 -7.92
C HIS A 215 6.21 3.70 -8.55
N GLN A 216 7.17 4.58 -8.85
CA GLN A 216 8.51 4.16 -9.26
C GLN A 216 9.32 3.57 -8.09
N VAL A 217 8.89 3.81 -6.84
CA VAL A 217 9.56 3.35 -5.62
C VAL A 217 8.81 2.18 -5.00
N THR A 218 7.50 2.33 -4.80
CA THR A 218 6.60 1.31 -4.23
C THR A 218 5.18 1.50 -4.71
N GLN A 219 4.37 0.44 -4.66
CA GLN A 219 2.95 0.45 -4.99
C GLN A 219 2.08 -0.05 -3.83
N GLY A 220 2.64 -0.13 -2.60
CA GLY A 220 1.93 -0.54 -1.40
C GLY A 220 2.00 -2.05 -1.12
N GLU A 221 3.03 -2.74 -1.61
CA GLU A 221 3.21 -4.18 -1.40
C GLU A 221 3.28 -4.53 0.09
N GLY A 222 2.59 -5.60 0.47
CA GLY A 222 2.60 -6.13 1.84
C GLY A 222 1.65 -5.45 2.81
N VAL A 223 1.08 -4.29 2.45
CA VAL A 223 0.20 -3.50 3.30
C VAL A 223 -1.27 -3.86 3.09
N VAL A 224 -2.06 -3.75 4.14
CA VAL A 224 -3.50 -4.02 4.15
C VAL A 224 -4.26 -2.74 4.51
N ILE A 225 -5.14 -2.30 3.62
CA ILE A 225 -6.04 -1.17 3.85
C ILE A 225 -7.44 -1.72 4.17
N ALA A 226 -7.99 -1.36 5.31
CA ALA A 226 -9.41 -1.56 5.60
C ALA A 226 -10.20 -0.33 5.14
N VAL A 227 -11.25 -0.57 4.37
CA VAL A 227 -12.24 0.45 4.01
C VAL A 227 -13.54 0.09 4.73
N ILE A 228 -13.91 0.91 5.71
CA ILE A 228 -15.17 0.80 6.44
C ILE A 228 -16.15 1.77 5.80
N ASP A 229 -17.15 1.25 5.09
CA ASP A 229 -18.06 2.06 4.26
C ASP A 229 -19.37 1.30 4.00
N ASP A 230 -20.24 1.79 3.13
CA ASP A 230 -21.55 1.19 2.79
C ASP A 230 -21.47 -0.14 2.06
N GLY A 231 -20.29 -0.58 1.65
CA GLY A 231 -20.02 -1.85 0.98
C GLY A 231 -19.01 -1.71 -0.14
N VAL A 232 -18.44 -2.83 -0.56
CA VAL A 232 -17.52 -2.87 -1.70
C VAL A 232 -17.92 -3.99 -2.65
N ASP A 233 -18.09 -3.68 -3.92
CA ASP A 233 -18.29 -4.68 -4.98
C ASP A 233 -16.96 -5.39 -5.26
N ILE A 234 -16.71 -6.46 -4.52
CA ILE A 234 -15.47 -7.25 -4.60
C ILE A 234 -15.35 -8.06 -5.90
N ASP A 235 -16.41 -8.14 -6.70
CA ASP A 235 -16.38 -8.76 -8.02
C ASP A 235 -15.86 -7.81 -9.10
N HIS A 236 -15.67 -6.54 -8.78
CA HIS A 236 -15.11 -5.56 -9.69
C HIS A 236 -13.70 -6.00 -10.18
N PRO A 237 -13.41 -5.90 -11.49
CA PRO A 237 -12.14 -6.38 -12.06
C PRO A 237 -10.87 -5.85 -11.36
N GLU A 238 -10.91 -4.62 -10.85
CA GLU A 238 -9.76 -4.05 -10.13
C GLU A 238 -9.51 -4.66 -8.74
N PHE A 239 -10.44 -5.46 -8.22
CA PHE A 239 -10.31 -6.18 -6.96
C PHE A 239 -10.15 -7.69 -7.12
N SER A 240 -10.20 -8.21 -8.37
CA SER A 240 -10.20 -9.64 -8.68
C SER A 240 -8.84 -10.34 -8.54
N GLY A 241 -7.75 -9.61 -8.28
CA GLY A 241 -6.41 -10.18 -8.13
C GLY A 241 -6.31 -11.19 -6.98
N ALA A 242 -5.58 -12.29 -7.17
CA ALA A 242 -5.39 -13.29 -6.12
C ALA A 242 -4.81 -12.67 -4.85
N GLY A 243 -5.50 -12.87 -3.72
CA GLY A 243 -5.11 -12.31 -2.41
C GLY A 243 -5.30 -10.79 -2.26
N LYS A 244 -5.99 -10.13 -3.20
CA LYS A 244 -6.33 -8.71 -3.11
C LYS A 244 -7.33 -8.45 -1.98
N ILE A 245 -8.37 -9.25 -1.90
CA ILE A 245 -9.38 -9.20 -0.83
C ILE A 245 -8.96 -10.13 0.30
N VAL A 246 -8.94 -9.61 1.51
CA VAL A 246 -8.64 -10.36 2.74
C VAL A 246 -9.67 -10.02 3.81
N ALA A 247 -10.06 -11.00 4.62
CA ALA A 247 -10.98 -10.85 5.76
C ALA A 247 -12.22 -9.97 5.49
N PRO A 248 -12.97 -10.18 4.39
CA PRO A 248 -14.14 -9.37 4.08
C PRO A 248 -15.21 -9.50 5.18
N ARG A 249 -15.93 -8.41 5.46
CA ARG A 249 -16.92 -8.36 6.55
C ARG A 249 -18.13 -7.51 6.17
N ASP A 250 -19.31 -8.00 6.50
CA ASP A 250 -20.50 -7.20 6.69
C ASP A 250 -20.71 -7.04 8.21
N ALA A 251 -20.35 -5.90 8.76
CA ALA A 251 -20.48 -5.63 10.19
C ALA A 251 -21.95 -5.47 10.59
N SER A 252 -22.80 -4.92 9.70
CA SER A 252 -24.22 -4.71 9.96
C SER A 252 -25.01 -6.01 10.07
N LEU A 253 -24.66 -7.05 9.30
CA LEU A 253 -25.33 -8.34 9.28
C LEU A 253 -24.52 -9.45 9.98
N GLY A 254 -23.30 -9.18 10.41
CA GLY A 254 -22.43 -10.17 11.05
C GLY A 254 -21.92 -11.26 10.11
N THR A 255 -21.90 -11.01 8.77
CA THR A 255 -21.49 -12.00 7.75
C THR A 255 -20.14 -11.66 7.11
N GLY A 256 -19.62 -12.56 6.28
CA GLY A 256 -18.39 -12.36 5.51
C GLY A 256 -18.59 -11.74 4.12
N ASP A 257 -19.79 -11.31 3.76
CA ASP A 257 -20.09 -10.75 2.44
C ASP A 257 -20.19 -9.22 2.47
N PRO A 258 -19.16 -8.47 2.02
CA PRO A 258 -19.08 -7.01 2.12
C PRO A 258 -19.76 -6.30 0.96
N ARG A 259 -20.45 -7.02 0.05
CA ARG A 259 -21.05 -6.42 -1.14
C ARG A 259 -22.20 -5.50 -0.79
N PRO A 260 -22.42 -4.44 -1.58
CA PRO A 260 -23.59 -3.60 -1.50
C PRO A 260 -24.90 -4.41 -1.54
N LYS A 261 -25.88 -4.02 -0.74
CA LYS A 261 -27.17 -4.74 -0.59
C LYS A 261 -28.40 -3.88 -0.89
N ASP A 262 -28.21 -2.55 -1.01
CA ASP A 262 -29.27 -1.56 -1.29
C ASP A 262 -30.51 -1.80 -0.39
N PRO A 263 -30.38 -1.68 0.92
CA PRO A 263 -31.43 -2.08 1.86
C PRO A 263 -32.72 -1.23 1.72
N HIS A 264 -32.61 -0.09 1.02
CA HIS A 264 -33.76 0.81 0.78
C HIS A 264 -33.67 1.38 -0.64
N PRO A 265 -34.76 1.46 -1.39
CA PRO A 265 -34.77 1.95 -2.79
C PRO A 265 -34.26 3.38 -2.99
N ALA A 266 -34.27 4.21 -1.95
CA ALA A 266 -33.78 5.58 -2.00
C ALA A 266 -32.27 5.73 -1.67
N PHE A 267 -31.60 4.66 -1.28
CA PHE A 267 -30.19 4.69 -0.88
C PHE A 267 -29.44 3.55 -1.59
N THR A 268 -28.62 3.92 -2.55
CA THR A 268 -27.70 3.01 -3.21
C THR A 268 -26.41 2.93 -2.42
N GLU A 269 -25.91 1.71 -2.19
CA GLU A 269 -24.63 1.45 -1.53
C GLU A 269 -23.52 1.39 -2.60
N ASP A 270 -23.16 2.53 -3.17
CA ASP A 270 -22.18 2.67 -4.25
C ASP A 270 -20.87 3.37 -3.81
N HIS A 271 -20.92 4.01 -2.65
CA HIS A 271 -19.86 4.88 -2.14
C HIS A 271 -18.57 4.12 -1.76
N GLY A 272 -18.67 3.04 -1.03
CA GLY A 272 -17.50 2.28 -0.56
C GLY A 272 -16.71 1.61 -1.68
N THR A 273 -17.37 1.21 -2.79
CA THR A 273 -16.69 0.70 -3.98
C THR A 273 -15.79 1.77 -4.60
N ALA A 274 -16.27 3.00 -4.66
CA ALA A 274 -15.51 4.14 -5.18
C ALA A 274 -14.35 4.53 -4.23
N CYS A 275 -14.58 4.54 -2.91
CA CYS A 275 -13.56 4.77 -1.88
C CYS A 275 -12.43 3.73 -1.95
N ALA A 276 -12.78 2.44 -2.01
CA ALA A 276 -11.82 1.35 -2.15
C ALA A 276 -10.98 1.48 -3.45
N GLY A 277 -11.62 1.96 -4.51
CA GLY A 277 -10.96 2.23 -5.78
C GLY A 277 -9.89 3.31 -5.68
N VAL A 278 -10.20 4.43 -5.06
CA VAL A 278 -9.23 5.52 -4.84
C VAL A 278 -8.07 5.04 -3.98
N ALA A 279 -8.34 4.29 -2.91
CA ALA A 279 -7.29 3.77 -2.04
C ALA A 279 -6.37 2.79 -2.76
N CYS A 280 -6.95 1.75 -3.40
CA CYS A 280 -6.16 0.59 -3.78
C CYS A 280 -6.67 -0.21 -4.99
N ALA A 281 -7.47 0.35 -5.91
CA ALA A 281 -7.75 -0.32 -7.19
C ALA A 281 -6.46 -0.81 -7.85
N ALA A 282 -6.45 -2.04 -8.34
CA ALA A 282 -5.21 -2.69 -8.74
C ALA A 282 -4.61 -2.18 -10.07
N GLY A 283 -5.32 -1.35 -10.83
CA GLY A 283 -4.87 -0.87 -12.14
C GLY A 283 -4.77 -1.97 -13.18
N LEU A 284 -5.57 -3.01 -13.04
CA LEU A 284 -5.55 -4.18 -13.93
C LEU A 284 -6.20 -3.88 -15.28
N VAL A 285 -7.29 -3.09 -15.26
CA VAL A 285 -8.09 -2.81 -16.44
C VAL A 285 -8.03 -1.33 -16.79
N ARG A 286 -8.35 -0.43 -15.85
CA ARG A 286 -8.43 1.00 -16.17
C ARG A 286 -8.09 1.95 -15.01
N ALA A 287 -8.54 1.69 -13.79
CA ALA A 287 -8.31 2.59 -12.66
C ALA A 287 -7.24 2.06 -11.70
N SER A 288 -6.22 2.86 -11.43
CA SER A 288 -5.26 2.60 -10.35
C SER A 288 -5.71 3.30 -9.08
N GLY A 289 -5.61 2.65 -7.94
CA GLY A 289 -5.61 3.33 -6.64
C GLY A 289 -4.25 3.96 -6.34
N VAL A 290 -4.19 4.70 -5.23
CA VAL A 290 -2.93 5.27 -4.72
C VAL A 290 -1.95 4.16 -4.34
N ALA A 291 -2.43 3.08 -3.71
CA ALA A 291 -1.62 1.91 -3.33
C ALA A 291 -2.12 0.63 -4.03
N PRO A 292 -1.90 0.46 -5.35
CA PRO A 292 -2.56 -0.58 -6.14
C PRO A 292 -2.17 -2.01 -5.78
N LYS A 293 -1.05 -2.21 -5.10
CA LYS A 293 -0.61 -3.53 -4.61
C LYS A 293 -0.94 -3.78 -3.14
N ALA A 294 -1.51 -2.81 -2.43
CA ALA A 294 -2.05 -3.05 -1.10
C ALA A 294 -3.23 -4.02 -1.19
N LYS A 295 -3.39 -4.85 -0.16
CA LYS A 295 -4.57 -5.70 0.04
C LYS A 295 -5.72 -4.87 0.60
N LEU A 296 -6.93 -5.35 0.45
CA LEU A 296 -8.15 -4.68 0.90
C LEU A 296 -8.90 -5.57 1.90
N ILE A 297 -9.22 -5.02 3.07
CA ILE A 297 -10.26 -5.52 3.97
C ILE A 297 -11.51 -4.67 3.70
N PRO A 298 -12.47 -5.14 2.91
CA PRO A 298 -13.73 -4.44 2.73
C PRO A 298 -14.65 -4.72 3.89
N ILE A 299 -15.13 -3.67 4.57
CA ILE A 299 -16.06 -3.78 5.71
C ILE A 299 -17.30 -2.97 5.39
N ARG A 300 -18.42 -3.67 5.15
CA ARG A 300 -19.72 -3.04 5.00
C ARG A 300 -20.28 -2.66 6.35
N LEU A 301 -20.55 -1.38 6.54
CA LEU A 301 -21.16 -0.79 7.71
C LEU A 301 -22.35 0.09 7.26
N SER A 302 -23.55 -0.46 7.29
CA SER A 302 -24.80 0.22 6.91
C SER A 302 -25.66 0.47 8.15
N SER A 303 -25.01 0.84 9.27
CA SER A 303 -25.66 1.13 10.54
C SER A 303 -25.50 2.61 10.90
N ALA A 304 -26.36 3.10 11.80
CA ALA A 304 -26.23 4.44 12.33
C ALA A 304 -24.99 4.64 13.21
N LEU A 305 -24.54 5.88 13.34
CA LEU A 305 -23.41 6.25 14.20
C LEU A 305 -23.62 5.81 15.64
N GLY A 306 -22.55 5.34 16.28
CA GLY A 306 -22.56 4.89 17.67
C GLY A 306 -23.11 3.50 17.90
N SER A 307 -23.37 2.74 16.83
CA SER A 307 -23.85 1.37 16.94
C SER A 307 -22.76 0.43 17.46
N GLN A 308 -23.15 -0.72 17.98
CA GLN A 308 -22.23 -1.79 18.34
C GLN A 308 -21.41 -2.23 17.12
N GLN A 309 -22.07 -2.35 15.98
CA GLN A 309 -21.46 -2.77 14.71
C GLN A 309 -20.35 -1.82 14.24
N GLU A 310 -20.48 -0.53 14.55
CA GLU A 310 -19.44 0.46 14.25
C GLU A 310 -18.15 0.17 15.05
N ALA A 311 -18.26 -0.06 16.36
CA ALA A 311 -17.11 -0.41 17.20
C ALA A 311 -16.49 -1.76 16.77
N GLU A 312 -17.32 -2.76 16.46
CA GLU A 312 -16.88 -4.08 15.97
C GLU A 312 -16.15 -3.98 14.61
N ALA A 313 -16.51 -3.02 13.76
CA ALA A 313 -15.83 -2.82 12.48
C ALA A 313 -14.35 -2.40 12.64
N PHE A 314 -14.05 -1.51 13.58
CA PHE A 314 -12.67 -1.13 13.93
C PHE A 314 -11.90 -2.27 14.58
N GLU A 315 -12.53 -2.98 15.51
CA GLU A 315 -11.95 -4.15 16.14
C GLU A 315 -11.63 -5.24 15.11
N TRP A 316 -12.58 -5.54 14.20
CA TRP A 316 -12.38 -6.49 13.11
C TRP A 316 -11.21 -6.12 12.24
N ALA A 317 -11.13 -4.85 11.79
CA ALA A 317 -10.03 -4.36 10.96
C ALA A 317 -8.68 -4.58 11.66
N ALA A 318 -8.55 -4.17 12.92
CA ALA A 318 -7.31 -4.30 13.69
C ALA A 318 -6.89 -5.76 13.91
N ASN A 319 -7.84 -6.63 14.25
CA ASN A 319 -7.61 -8.05 14.55
C ASN A 319 -7.31 -8.88 13.28
N ASN A 320 -7.73 -8.41 12.11
CA ASN A 320 -7.50 -9.09 10.83
C ASN A 320 -6.37 -8.47 10.01
N GLY A 321 -5.51 -7.70 10.65
CA GLY A 321 -4.24 -7.26 10.08
C GLY A 321 -4.31 -6.01 9.22
N ALA A 322 -5.30 -5.13 9.42
CA ALA A 322 -5.28 -3.82 8.81
C ALA A 322 -4.08 -3.00 9.26
N ASP A 323 -3.35 -2.43 8.32
CA ASP A 323 -2.31 -1.44 8.58
C ASP A 323 -2.88 -0.02 8.59
N VAL A 324 -3.83 0.22 7.70
CA VAL A 324 -4.50 1.51 7.51
C VAL A 324 -6.00 1.28 7.53
N ILE A 325 -6.76 2.16 8.18
CA ILE A 325 -8.23 2.16 8.21
C ILE A 325 -8.72 3.48 7.62
N SER A 326 -9.56 3.41 6.59
CA SER A 326 -10.14 4.55 5.89
C SER A 326 -11.65 4.61 6.12
N CYS A 327 -12.14 5.74 6.63
CA CYS A 327 -13.53 6.00 6.94
C CYS A 327 -13.97 7.28 6.21
N SER A 328 -14.90 7.14 5.26
CA SER A 328 -15.38 8.27 4.45
C SER A 328 -16.83 8.64 4.80
N TRP A 329 -17.13 8.63 6.08
CA TRP A 329 -18.45 8.92 6.66
C TRP A 329 -18.27 9.65 8.00
N GLY A 330 -19.35 10.22 8.52
CA GLY A 330 -19.37 10.95 9.78
C GLY A 330 -20.78 11.44 10.14
N PRO A 331 -20.91 12.38 11.08
CA PRO A 331 -22.15 13.09 11.33
C PRO A 331 -22.69 13.76 10.07
N THR A 332 -23.99 14.02 10.05
CA THR A 332 -24.62 14.72 8.93
C THR A 332 -24.15 16.17 8.87
N ASP A 333 -23.55 16.54 7.75
CA ASP A 333 -23.10 17.90 7.46
C ASP A 333 -24.28 18.84 7.20
N GLY A 334 -24.04 20.15 7.40
CA GLY A 334 -24.92 21.21 6.89
C GLY A 334 -24.81 21.35 5.38
N ASP A 335 -25.80 22.03 4.77
CA ASP A 335 -25.75 22.35 3.36
C ASP A 335 -24.62 23.34 3.08
N TRP A 336 -23.55 22.90 2.38
CA TRP A 336 -22.35 23.71 2.14
C TRP A 336 -22.62 25.06 1.43
N TRP A 337 -23.72 25.18 0.73
CA TRP A 337 -24.16 26.43 0.01
C TRP A 337 -25.02 27.34 0.88
N ASN A 338 -25.53 26.87 2.01
CA ASN A 338 -26.38 27.60 2.92
C ASN A 338 -25.68 27.88 4.26
N PRO A 339 -25.00 29.00 4.42
CA PRO A 339 -24.21 29.29 5.62
C PRO A 339 -25.04 29.36 6.92
N ASN A 340 -26.38 29.39 6.81
CA ASN A 340 -27.30 29.44 7.94
C ASN A 340 -27.94 28.07 8.26
N HIS A 341 -27.48 26.99 7.63
CA HIS A 341 -28.00 25.66 7.91
C HIS A 341 -27.75 25.28 9.38
N PRO A 342 -28.77 24.81 10.13
CA PRO A 342 -28.62 24.55 11.58
C PRO A 342 -27.54 23.55 11.93
N ALA A 343 -27.28 22.54 11.09
CA ALA A 343 -26.27 21.51 11.33
C ALA A 343 -24.85 22.08 11.44
N HIS A 344 -24.54 23.22 10.79
CA HIS A 344 -23.20 23.84 10.87
C HIS A 344 -22.71 24.14 12.31
N ASN A 345 -23.64 24.24 13.27
CA ASN A 345 -23.34 24.55 14.66
C ASN A 345 -23.61 23.38 15.62
N GLN A 346 -23.89 22.18 15.07
CA GLN A 346 -24.15 21.00 15.88
C GLN A 346 -22.84 20.25 16.15
N THR A 347 -22.52 20.07 17.42
CA THR A 347 -21.40 19.21 17.81
C THR A 347 -21.91 17.79 18.06
N VAL A 348 -21.35 16.82 17.37
CA VAL A 348 -21.66 15.40 17.52
C VAL A 348 -20.44 14.70 18.11
N PRO A 349 -20.46 14.32 19.39
CA PRO A 349 -19.32 13.65 20.03
C PRO A 349 -19.16 12.21 19.51
N ILE A 350 -17.92 11.74 19.42
CA ILE A 350 -17.66 10.31 19.18
C ILE A 350 -18.13 9.50 20.39
N PRO A 351 -18.94 8.44 20.20
CA PRO A 351 -19.37 7.57 21.29
C PRO A 351 -18.19 6.87 21.96
N ALA A 352 -18.33 6.60 23.28
CA ALA A 352 -17.26 5.96 24.04
C ALA A 352 -16.88 4.57 23.50
N SER A 353 -17.85 3.80 22.98
CA SER A 353 -17.62 2.50 22.36
C SER A 353 -16.70 2.60 21.16
N THR A 354 -17.02 3.52 20.23
CA THR A 354 -16.23 3.76 19.02
C THR A 354 -14.86 4.34 19.37
N LYS A 355 -14.80 5.29 20.30
CA LYS A 355 -13.53 5.83 20.81
C LYS A 355 -12.61 4.73 21.31
N LEU A 356 -13.11 3.82 22.15
CA LEU A 356 -12.33 2.69 22.67
C LEU A 356 -11.89 1.73 21.57
N ALA A 357 -12.70 1.52 20.54
CA ALA A 357 -12.35 0.67 19.40
C ALA A 357 -11.23 1.32 18.53
N VAL A 358 -11.28 2.64 18.33
CA VAL A 358 -10.20 3.40 17.67
C VAL A 358 -8.93 3.38 18.53
N ASP A 359 -9.05 3.54 19.86
CA ASP A 359 -7.91 3.41 20.78
C ASP A 359 -7.28 2.02 20.69
N TYR A 360 -8.10 0.97 20.64
CA TYR A 360 -7.64 -0.40 20.44
C TYR A 360 -6.89 -0.54 19.11
N ALA A 361 -7.47 -0.09 18.00
CA ALA A 361 -6.85 -0.17 16.69
C ALA A 361 -5.49 0.57 16.65
N THR A 362 -5.42 1.77 17.24
CA THR A 362 -4.21 2.61 17.25
C THR A 362 -3.16 2.19 18.27
N THR A 363 -3.48 1.30 19.22
CA THR A 363 -2.53 0.83 20.26
C THR A 363 -2.18 -0.64 20.14
N LYS A 364 -3.13 -1.49 19.71
CA LYS A 364 -2.95 -2.95 19.61
C LYS A 364 -2.80 -3.45 18.19
N GLY A 365 -3.37 -2.76 17.22
CA GLY A 365 -3.20 -3.10 15.80
C GLY A 365 -1.73 -3.15 15.39
N ARG A 366 -1.43 -3.87 14.32
CA ARG A 366 -0.07 -4.01 13.77
C ARG A 366 0.97 -4.49 14.80
N GLY A 367 0.57 -5.39 15.70
CA GLY A 367 1.49 -5.89 16.74
C GLY A 367 1.95 -4.82 17.74
N GLY A 368 1.09 -3.82 18.04
CA GLY A 368 1.38 -2.73 18.97
C GLY A 368 1.93 -1.46 18.35
N LYS A 369 2.17 -1.43 17.02
CA LYS A 369 2.57 -0.21 16.28
C LYS A 369 1.39 0.72 16.00
N GLY A 370 0.18 0.19 16.07
CA GLY A 370 -1.08 0.86 15.81
C GLY A 370 -1.45 0.99 14.33
N CYS A 371 -2.73 0.80 14.02
CA CYS A 371 -3.27 1.11 12.70
C CYS A 371 -3.28 2.62 12.46
N VAL A 372 -3.04 3.05 11.23
CA VAL A 372 -3.22 4.45 10.83
C VAL A 372 -4.69 4.65 10.48
N VAL A 373 -5.41 5.45 11.27
CA VAL A 373 -6.85 5.69 11.10
C VAL A 373 -7.07 7.06 10.48
N LEU A 374 -7.79 7.09 9.34
CA LEU A 374 -8.09 8.33 8.63
C LEU A 374 -9.61 8.50 8.49
N PHE A 375 -10.07 9.74 8.63
CA PHE A 375 -11.45 10.14 8.38
C PHE A 375 -11.54 11.28 7.38
N ALA A 376 -12.60 11.25 6.56
CA ALA A 376 -13.01 12.41 5.76
C ALA A 376 -13.39 13.57 6.70
N ALA A 377 -13.02 14.79 6.32
CA ALA A 377 -13.24 15.95 7.18
C ALA A 377 -14.71 16.41 7.23
N GLY A 378 -15.55 15.99 6.26
CA GLY A 378 -16.92 16.47 6.07
C GLY A 378 -17.07 17.40 4.86
N ASN A 379 -18.30 17.60 4.43
CA ASN A 379 -18.65 18.30 3.17
C ASN A 379 -19.66 19.45 3.38
N GLY A 380 -19.74 19.98 4.60
CA GLY A 380 -20.66 21.03 4.97
C GLY A 380 -20.13 22.45 4.77
N ASN A 381 -18.85 22.62 4.40
CA ASN A 381 -18.18 23.92 4.47
C ASN A 381 -18.25 24.50 5.89
N GLU A 382 -18.09 23.66 6.90
CA GLU A 382 -18.27 23.97 8.31
C GLU A 382 -17.04 23.57 9.14
N SER A 383 -17.18 23.64 10.47
CA SER A 383 -16.07 23.32 11.35
C SER A 383 -15.98 21.81 11.62
N VAL A 384 -14.91 21.19 11.15
CA VAL A 384 -14.57 19.79 11.49
C VAL A 384 -14.39 19.59 13.02
N ASP A 385 -14.15 20.65 13.78
CA ASP A 385 -14.02 20.57 15.23
C ASP A 385 -15.35 20.21 15.93
N ASN A 386 -16.47 20.29 15.18
CA ASN A 386 -17.81 19.86 15.61
C ASN A 386 -18.07 18.38 15.37
N ASP A 387 -17.29 17.72 14.50
CA ASP A 387 -17.31 16.29 14.25
C ASP A 387 -16.36 15.58 15.23
N GLY A 388 -16.91 14.89 16.22
CA GLY A 388 -16.14 14.17 17.22
C GLY A 388 -15.35 12.98 16.67
N TYR A 389 -15.68 12.47 15.48
CA TYR A 389 -14.93 11.41 14.82
C TYR A 389 -13.68 11.97 14.14
N ALA A 390 -13.85 12.86 13.17
CA ALA A 390 -12.73 13.43 12.42
C ALA A 390 -11.81 14.29 13.32
N SER A 391 -12.35 14.91 14.39
CA SER A 391 -11.56 15.71 15.34
C SER A 391 -10.88 14.91 16.45
N TYR A 392 -11.10 13.58 16.53
CA TYR A 392 -10.45 12.78 17.57
C TYR A 392 -8.94 12.70 17.38
N GLU A 393 -8.17 12.95 18.44
CA GLU A 393 -6.71 13.13 18.41
C GLU A 393 -5.91 11.97 17.79
N ARG A 394 -6.46 10.74 17.79
CA ARG A 394 -5.83 9.55 17.21
C ARG A 394 -6.19 9.33 15.75
N ILE A 395 -6.98 10.22 15.19
CA ILE A 395 -7.46 10.17 13.81
C ILE A 395 -6.75 11.24 12.96
N ILE A 396 -6.56 10.95 11.70
CA ILE A 396 -6.05 11.87 10.70
C ILE A 396 -7.23 12.39 9.89
N ALA A 397 -7.67 13.63 10.15
CA ALA A 397 -8.71 14.29 9.38
C ALA A 397 -8.16 14.78 8.04
N VAL A 398 -8.84 14.43 6.94
CA VAL A 398 -8.41 14.72 5.57
C VAL A 398 -9.39 15.66 4.88
N ALA A 399 -8.93 16.86 4.54
CA ALA A 399 -9.67 17.84 3.77
C ALA A 399 -9.55 17.61 2.26
N ALA A 400 -10.46 18.18 1.47
CA ALA A 400 -10.45 18.12 0.03
C ALA A 400 -9.84 19.38 -0.61
N CYS A 401 -8.97 19.19 -1.62
CA CYS A 401 -8.50 20.24 -2.51
C CYS A 401 -8.79 19.88 -3.97
N ASN A 402 -9.12 20.91 -4.78
CA ASN A 402 -9.61 20.74 -6.14
C ASN A 402 -8.49 20.65 -7.19
N ASP A 403 -8.91 20.48 -8.45
CA ASP A 403 -8.06 20.39 -9.64
C ASP A 403 -7.34 21.70 -10.02
N ARG A 404 -7.62 22.79 -9.31
CA ARG A 404 -6.90 24.09 -9.39
C ARG A 404 -5.91 24.28 -8.26
N GLY A 405 -5.73 23.29 -7.38
CA GLY A 405 -4.86 23.37 -6.21
C GLY A 405 -5.41 24.30 -5.12
N LYS A 406 -6.73 24.46 -5.04
CA LYS A 406 -7.43 25.24 -4.02
C LYS A 406 -8.36 24.35 -3.21
N ARG A 407 -8.87 24.87 -2.09
CA ARG A 407 -9.87 24.17 -1.28
C ARG A 407 -11.11 23.88 -2.11
N SER A 408 -11.63 22.67 -2.05
CA SER A 408 -12.96 22.36 -2.58
C SER A 408 -14.02 23.12 -1.77
N VAL A 409 -14.99 23.73 -2.44
CA VAL A 409 -15.93 24.68 -1.81
C VAL A 409 -16.67 24.10 -0.61
N TYR A 410 -16.96 22.80 -0.65
CA TYR A 410 -17.69 22.07 0.36
C TYR A 410 -16.82 21.57 1.52
N SER A 411 -15.50 21.47 1.33
CA SER A 411 -14.64 20.81 2.32
C SER A 411 -14.70 21.49 3.69
N ASP A 412 -14.88 20.71 4.73
CA ASP A 412 -14.82 21.21 6.09
C ASP A 412 -13.41 21.67 6.46
N PHE A 413 -13.34 22.50 7.48
CA PHE A 413 -12.13 23.18 7.92
C PHE A 413 -12.08 23.30 9.45
N GLY A 414 -10.90 23.45 10.04
CA GLY A 414 -10.77 23.61 11.49
C GLY A 414 -9.43 23.14 12.02
N LYS A 415 -9.31 23.06 13.35
CA LYS A 415 -8.06 22.71 14.03
C LYS A 415 -7.64 21.27 13.83
N ALA A 416 -8.60 20.38 13.64
CA ALA A 416 -8.37 18.96 13.47
C ALA A 416 -7.80 18.59 12.10
N ILE A 417 -7.92 19.45 11.08
CA ILE A 417 -7.41 19.15 9.74
C ILE A 417 -5.90 18.87 9.79
N TRP A 418 -5.52 17.66 9.38
CA TRP A 418 -4.12 17.26 9.34
C TRP A 418 -3.46 17.49 7.98
N CYS A 419 -4.16 17.10 6.93
CA CYS A 419 -3.69 17.27 5.54
C CYS A 419 -4.87 17.39 4.59
N SER A 420 -4.59 17.69 3.32
CA SER A 420 -5.57 17.63 2.24
C SER A 420 -5.12 16.68 1.14
N PHE A 421 -6.07 16.17 0.35
CA PHE A 421 -5.79 15.34 -0.81
C PHE A 421 -6.69 15.78 -1.99
N PRO A 422 -6.25 15.60 -3.25
CA PRO A 422 -7.03 15.98 -4.43
C PRO A 422 -8.40 15.30 -4.49
N SER A 423 -9.43 16.10 -4.74
CA SER A 423 -10.82 15.66 -4.88
C SER A 423 -11.59 16.53 -5.87
N SER A 424 -12.86 16.21 -6.10
CA SER A 424 -13.77 17.00 -6.91
C SER A 424 -14.02 18.40 -6.33
N ASP A 425 -14.68 19.24 -7.10
CA ASP A 425 -15.19 20.53 -6.64
C ASP A 425 -16.51 20.90 -7.33
N ARG A 426 -17.14 21.97 -6.85
CA ARG A 426 -18.36 22.54 -7.40
C ARG A 426 -18.21 24.04 -7.49
N GLY A 427 -18.26 24.58 -8.70
CA GLY A 427 -18.36 26.05 -8.89
C GLY A 427 -19.65 26.56 -8.28
N HIS A 428 -19.59 27.65 -7.50
CA HIS A 428 -20.78 28.21 -6.86
C HIS A 428 -20.74 29.75 -6.79
N ALA A 429 -21.70 30.38 -7.41
CA ALA A 429 -21.77 31.84 -7.55
C ALA A 429 -21.74 32.65 -6.25
N PRO A 430 -22.47 32.27 -5.15
CA PRO A 430 -22.44 33.05 -3.91
C PRO A 430 -21.06 33.16 -3.26
N PHE A 431 -20.24 32.15 -3.43
CA PHE A 431 -18.89 32.11 -2.86
C PHE A 431 -17.82 32.56 -3.86
N GLN A 432 -18.22 33.00 -5.07
CA GLN A 432 -17.31 33.35 -6.17
C GLN A 432 -16.27 32.24 -6.44
N HIS A 433 -16.67 31.00 -6.22
CA HIS A 433 -15.79 29.84 -6.35
C HIS A 433 -15.69 29.47 -7.83
N PRO A 434 -14.47 29.36 -8.40
CA PRO A 434 -14.32 29.07 -9.81
C PRO A 434 -14.80 27.66 -10.14
N ALA A 435 -15.39 27.47 -11.30
CA ALA A 435 -15.79 26.16 -11.78
C ALA A 435 -14.57 25.20 -11.84
N PRO A 436 -14.75 23.93 -11.50
CA PRO A 436 -13.70 22.93 -11.62
C PRO A 436 -13.27 22.74 -13.08
N LEU A 437 -12.04 22.24 -13.28
CA LEU A 437 -11.51 21.88 -14.61
C LEU A 437 -12.00 20.50 -15.06
N THR A 438 -12.36 19.63 -14.11
CA THR A 438 -12.75 18.24 -14.33
C THR A 438 -14.12 17.94 -13.73
N LYS A 439 -14.69 16.80 -14.09
CA LYS A 439 -15.96 16.33 -13.51
C LYS A 439 -15.81 15.82 -12.08
N GLY A 440 -14.62 15.37 -11.71
CA GLY A 440 -14.32 14.81 -10.41
C GLY A 440 -13.19 13.77 -10.46
N ILE A 441 -13.25 12.81 -9.56
CA ILE A 441 -12.26 11.75 -9.43
C ILE A 441 -12.71 10.53 -10.24
N PHE A 442 -11.81 10.08 -11.12
CA PHE A 442 -12.00 8.83 -11.86
C PHE A 442 -11.56 7.64 -11.00
N THR A 443 -12.50 6.72 -10.72
CA THR A 443 -12.28 5.56 -9.86
C THR A 443 -13.22 4.40 -10.23
N THR A 444 -13.13 3.28 -9.50
CA THR A 444 -14.08 2.15 -9.62
C THR A 444 -15.50 2.56 -9.24
N ASP A 445 -16.47 1.90 -9.85
CA ASP A 445 -17.88 1.98 -9.52
C ASP A 445 -18.44 0.57 -9.34
N ARG A 446 -19.66 0.41 -8.89
CA ARG A 446 -20.31 -0.91 -8.88
C ARG A 446 -20.39 -1.45 -10.30
N VAL A 447 -20.17 -2.76 -10.46
CA VAL A 447 -20.22 -3.40 -11.77
C VAL A 447 -21.62 -3.25 -12.40
N GLY A 448 -21.64 -2.72 -13.61
CA GLY A 448 -22.88 -2.42 -14.33
C GLY A 448 -23.42 -1.03 -14.05
N ALA A 449 -24.73 -0.83 -14.23
CA ALA A 449 -25.39 0.47 -14.14
C ALA A 449 -25.96 0.77 -12.74
N SER A 450 -25.46 0.11 -11.69
CA SER A 450 -26.02 0.19 -10.33
C SER A 450 -25.33 1.20 -9.42
N GLY A 451 -24.29 1.89 -9.90
CA GLY A 451 -23.54 2.89 -9.14
C GLY A 451 -23.74 4.31 -9.68
N TYR A 452 -22.74 5.17 -9.47
CA TYR A 452 -22.71 6.56 -9.95
C TYR A 452 -22.81 6.67 -11.48
N ASN A 453 -22.26 5.69 -12.22
CA ASN A 453 -22.28 5.67 -13.66
C ASN A 453 -23.42 4.78 -14.19
N PRO A 454 -24.47 5.33 -14.82
CA PRO A 454 -25.59 4.56 -15.34
C PRO A 454 -25.24 3.77 -16.62
N GLY A 455 -23.98 3.48 -16.89
CA GLY A 455 -23.51 2.76 -18.08
C GLY A 455 -23.23 3.66 -19.28
N THR A 456 -22.78 4.90 -19.04
CA THR A 456 -22.45 5.83 -20.12
C THR A 456 -20.98 6.19 -20.14
N SER A 457 -20.37 6.27 -21.33
CA SER A 457 -18.97 6.65 -21.51
C SER A 457 -18.70 8.08 -20.97
N GLY A 458 -19.72 8.94 -20.98
CA GLY A 458 -19.62 10.31 -20.48
C GLY A 458 -19.55 10.39 -18.95
N ALA A 459 -20.00 9.36 -18.22
CA ALA A 459 -19.97 9.29 -16.77
C ALA A 459 -18.80 8.42 -16.24
N GLY A 460 -17.99 7.82 -17.14
CA GLY A 460 -16.85 6.99 -16.78
C GLY A 460 -16.54 5.98 -17.89
N ASP A 461 -17.26 4.88 -17.96
CA ASP A 461 -17.18 3.94 -19.06
C ASP A 461 -18.57 3.44 -19.47
N SER A 462 -18.67 2.88 -20.68
CA SER A 462 -19.95 2.42 -21.23
C SER A 462 -20.53 1.17 -20.55
N ARG A 463 -19.80 0.55 -19.61
CA ARG A 463 -20.24 -0.61 -18.84
C ARG A 463 -20.75 -0.25 -17.46
N GLY A 464 -20.50 0.99 -16.99
CA GLY A 464 -20.85 1.42 -15.64
C GLY A 464 -19.91 0.92 -14.55
N ASN A 465 -18.72 0.41 -14.92
CA ASN A 465 -17.78 -0.13 -13.93
C ASN A 465 -16.87 0.96 -13.33
N TYR A 466 -16.83 2.13 -13.95
CA TYR A 466 -16.00 3.27 -13.51
C TYR A 466 -16.80 4.54 -13.56
N THR A 467 -16.59 5.41 -12.57
CA THR A 467 -17.15 6.76 -12.55
C THR A 467 -16.06 7.82 -12.72
N ASN A 468 -16.40 8.98 -13.28
CA ASN A 468 -15.51 10.16 -13.37
C ASN A 468 -16.00 11.34 -12.54
N SER A 469 -17.03 11.15 -11.71
CA SER A 469 -17.67 12.20 -10.93
C SER A 469 -17.63 11.97 -9.42
N PHE A 470 -16.84 10.99 -8.96
CA PHE A 470 -16.65 10.76 -7.53
C PHE A 470 -15.93 11.93 -6.87
N GLY A 471 -16.20 12.19 -5.59
CA GLY A 471 -15.66 13.38 -4.94
C GLY A 471 -15.93 13.43 -3.45
N GLY A 472 -16.07 14.67 -2.93
CA GLY A 472 -16.18 14.90 -1.49
C GLY A 472 -14.85 14.71 -0.77
N THR A 473 -14.82 15.02 0.51
CA THR A 473 -13.74 14.56 1.39
C THR A 473 -13.69 13.02 1.44
N SER A 474 -14.78 12.39 0.98
CA SER A 474 -14.91 10.94 0.77
C SER A 474 -13.91 10.35 -0.23
N SER A 475 -13.49 11.10 -1.27
CA SER A 475 -12.42 10.64 -2.16
C SER A 475 -11.03 11.05 -1.65
N ALA A 476 -10.95 12.14 -0.89
CA ALA A 476 -9.69 12.61 -0.32
C ALA A 476 -9.14 11.65 0.77
N CYS A 477 -10.00 11.17 1.64
CA CYS A 477 -9.64 10.28 2.74
C CYS A 477 -8.97 8.97 2.25
N PRO A 478 -9.58 8.17 1.36
CA PRO A 478 -8.95 6.94 0.86
C PRO A 478 -7.69 7.23 0.03
N GLY A 479 -7.61 8.40 -0.62
CA GLY A 479 -6.37 8.83 -1.28
C GLY A 479 -5.23 9.01 -0.29
N ALA A 480 -5.47 9.68 0.82
CA ALA A 480 -4.50 9.83 1.91
C ALA A 480 -4.17 8.49 2.58
N ALA A 481 -5.17 7.60 2.76
CA ALA A 481 -4.96 6.25 3.26
C ALA A 481 -4.03 5.43 2.35
N GLY A 482 -4.19 5.57 1.03
CA GLY A 482 -3.27 4.98 0.07
C GLY A 482 -1.83 5.51 0.21
N VAL A 483 -1.64 6.82 0.46
CA VAL A 483 -0.30 7.38 0.71
C VAL A 483 0.31 6.80 1.99
N ALA A 484 -0.48 6.67 3.08
CA ALA A 484 -0.03 6.00 4.30
C ALA A 484 0.39 4.54 4.04
N ALA A 485 -0.34 3.84 3.16
CA ALA A 485 0.03 2.48 2.75
C ALA A 485 1.33 2.43 1.94
N LEU A 486 1.58 3.40 1.04
CA LEU A 486 2.87 3.51 0.35
C LEU A 486 4.02 3.70 1.33
N VAL A 487 3.85 4.54 2.36
CA VAL A 487 4.84 4.75 3.44
C VAL A 487 5.13 3.46 4.18
N LEU A 488 4.09 2.76 4.63
CA LEU A 488 4.21 1.52 5.39
C LEU A 488 4.79 0.34 4.59
N SER A 489 4.59 0.32 3.26
CA SER A 489 5.20 -0.71 2.41
C SER A 489 6.73 -0.61 2.34
N LEU A 490 7.29 0.57 2.56
CA LEU A 490 8.73 0.79 2.61
C LEU A 490 9.30 0.60 4.02
N ASN A 491 8.51 0.92 5.03
CA ASN A 491 8.93 0.77 6.42
C ASN A 491 7.77 0.29 7.30
N PRO A 492 7.53 -1.03 7.37
CA PRO A 492 6.44 -1.61 8.16
C PRO A 492 6.64 -1.47 9.68
N GLU A 493 7.82 -1.05 10.12
CA GLU A 493 8.13 -0.89 11.53
C GLU A 493 7.66 0.45 12.12
N LEU A 494 7.26 1.40 11.26
CA LEU A 494 6.77 2.70 11.72
C LEU A 494 5.51 2.54 12.59
N LYS A 495 5.47 3.24 13.70
CA LYS A 495 4.24 3.45 14.49
C LYS A 495 3.29 4.39 13.72
N TRP A 496 2.01 4.36 14.03
CA TRP A 496 1.02 5.21 13.36
C TRP A 496 1.32 6.72 13.50
N GLN A 497 1.87 7.15 14.64
CA GLN A 497 2.29 8.54 14.87
C GLN A 497 3.44 8.95 13.94
N GLU A 498 4.38 8.05 13.68
CA GLU A 498 5.50 8.31 12.79
C GLU A 498 5.00 8.40 11.33
N VAL A 499 4.05 7.56 10.93
CA VAL A 499 3.38 7.69 9.64
C VAL A 499 2.66 9.03 9.53
N ARG A 500 1.90 9.43 10.57
CA ARG A 500 1.22 10.72 10.65
C ARG A 500 2.19 11.89 10.49
N GLU A 501 3.37 11.81 11.09
CA GLU A 501 4.41 12.85 10.96
C GLU A 501 5.03 12.87 9.55
N ILE A 502 5.28 11.71 8.93
CA ILE A 502 5.73 11.62 7.53
C ILE A 502 4.70 12.24 6.58
N LEU A 503 3.41 11.94 6.76
CA LEU A 503 2.34 12.56 5.96
C LEU A 503 2.39 14.08 6.09
N LYS A 504 2.54 14.63 7.31
CA LYS A 504 2.69 16.07 7.54
C LYS A 504 3.88 16.66 6.79
N GLN A 505 5.06 16.04 6.93
CA GLN A 505 6.30 16.54 6.31
C GLN A 505 6.28 16.44 4.79
N SER A 506 5.48 15.55 4.24
CA SER A 506 5.35 15.36 2.80
C SER A 506 4.42 16.36 2.11
N CYS A 507 3.68 17.17 2.87
CA CYS A 507 2.68 18.07 2.31
C CYS A 507 3.29 19.24 1.51
N ASP A 508 2.68 19.54 0.36
CA ASP A 508 2.92 20.75 -0.41
C ASP A 508 2.05 21.90 0.11
N LYS A 509 2.64 23.06 0.33
CA LYS A 509 1.90 24.27 0.67
C LYS A 509 1.21 24.83 -0.57
N ILE A 510 -0.01 24.39 -0.81
CA ILE A 510 -0.84 24.88 -1.93
C ILE A 510 -1.57 26.16 -1.55
N ASP A 511 -2.03 26.93 -2.56
CA ASP A 511 -2.79 28.19 -2.38
C ASP A 511 -2.16 29.13 -1.33
N PRO A 512 -0.92 29.62 -1.54
CA PRO A 512 -0.17 30.34 -0.51
C PRO A 512 -0.87 31.63 -0.04
N GLN A 513 -1.77 32.19 -0.87
CA GLN A 513 -2.53 33.38 -0.54
C GLN A 513 -3.81 33.09 0.24
N GLY A 514 -4.59 32.06 -0.18
CA GLY A 514 -5.86 31.67 0.45
C GLY A 514 -5.69 30.69 1.61
N GLY A 515 -4.57 29.98 1.67
CA GLY A 515 -4.32 28.92 2.66
C GLY A 515 -4.11 29.44 4.08
N ASN A 516 -3.72 30.70 4.26
CA ASN A 516 -3.51 31.33 5.58
C ASN A 516 -2.67 30.45 6.53
N TYR A 517 -1.51 29.99 6.04
CA TYR A 517 -0.60 29.13 6.81
C TYR A 517 0.02 29.89 8.00
N THR A 518 0.05 29.25 9.16
CA THR A 518 0.76 29.76 10.35
C THR A 518 2.27 29.70 10.15
N ALA A 519 3.03 30.27 11.08
CA ALA A 519 4.50 30.20 11.08
C ALA A 519 5.01 28.75 11.11
N GLU A 520 4.27 27.84 11.77
CA GLU A 520 4.57 26.40 11.84
C GLU A 520 4.15 25.66 10.56
N GLY A 521 3.59 26.38 9.59
CA GLY A 521 3.22 25.86 8.28
C GLY A 521 1.91 25.05 8.29
N TRP A 522 1.00 25.32 9.20
CA TRP A 522 -0.32 24.72 9.27
C TRP A 522 -1.43 25.70 8.80
N SER A 523 -2.44 25.16 8.16
CA SER A 523 -3.63 25.91 7.67
C SER A 523 -4.92 25.24 8.17
N ARG A 524 -5.87 26.05 8.61
CA ARG A 524 -7.20 25.55 8.97
C ARG A 524 -7.95 24.89 7.79
N PHE A 525 -7.55 25.17 6.54
CA PHE A 525 -8.20 24.69 5.33
C PHE A 525 -7.52 23.47 4.73
N TYR A 526 -6.20 23.35 4.90
CA TYR A 526 -5.37 22.34 4.25
C TYR A 526 -4.56 21.49 5.24
N GLY A 527 -4.68 21.76 6.55
CA GLY A 527 -3.76 21.20 7.53
C GLY A 527 -2.32 21.60 7.21
N TYR A 528 -1.43 20.63 7.11
CA TYR A 528 -0.04 20.88 6.71
C TYR A 528 0.14 21.05 5.20
N GLY A 529 -0.95 20.94 4.40
CA GLY A 529 -0.96 21.14 2.96
C GLY A 529 -1.54 19.94 2.20
N ARG A 530 -1.36 19.93 0.87
CA ARG A 530 -1.73 18.80 0.03
C ARG A 530 -0.67 17.70 0.12
N LEU A 531 -1.08 16.48 0.42
CA LEU A 531 -0.18 15.32 0.42
C LEU A 531 0.54 15.16 -0.92
N ASN A 532 1.83 14.85 -0.83
CA ASN A 532 2.70 14.53 -1.95
C ASN A 532 3.29 13.14 -1.73
N ALA A 533 2.80 12.16 -2.48
CA ALA A 533 3.19 10.76 -2.31
C ALA A 533 4.68 10.51 -2.61
N GLU A 534 5.27 11.22 -3.58
CA GLU A 534 6.70 11.14 -3.90
C GLU A 534 7.55 11.54 -2.68
N LYS A 535 7.21 12.66 -2.04
CA LYS A 535 7.90 13.10 -0.81
C LYS A 535 7.69 12.13 0.34
N ALA A 536 6.46 11.61 0.50
CA ALA A 536 6.14 10.66 1.56
C ALA A 536 6.98 9.38 1.45
N VAL A 537 7.09 8.78 0.27
CA VAL A 537 7.91 7.58 0.06
C VAL A 537 9.41 7.87 0.18
N ALA A 538 9.85 9.07 -0.17
CA ALA A 538 11.23 9.47 0.04
C ALA A 538 11.59 9.54 1.53
N LEU A 539 10.67 10.06 2.37
CA LEU A 539 10.84 10.15 3.82
C LEU A 539 10.72 8.80 4.53
N ALA A 540 9.98 7.86 3.96
CA ALA A 540 9.73 6.55 4.55
C ALA A 540 10.89 5.56 4.43
N LYS A 541 11.85 5.78 3.53
CA LYS A 541 12.97 4.86 3.30
C LYS A 541 13.75 4.64 4.60
N PRO A 542 14.04 3.38 4.99
CA PRO A 542 14.90 3.11 6.14
C PRO A 542 16.23 3.85 6.00
N GLY A 543 16.62 4.57 7.03
CA GLY A 543 17.86 5.39 7.02
C GLY A 543 17.72 6.83 6.50
N THR A 544 16.52 7.27 6.04
CA THR A 544 16.28 8.67 5.67
C THR A 544 15.85 9.55 6.85
N GLN A 545 15.35 8.97 7.93
CA GLN A 545 15.24 9.67 9.19
C GLN A 545 16.62 9.68 9.83
N ASN A 546 17.17 10.87 10.04
CA ASN A 546 18.39 11.05 10.79
C ASN A 546 18.11 10.67 12.25
N ARG A 547 18.45 9.42 12.62
CA ARG A 547 18.25 8.89 13.97
C ARG A 547 19.59 8.47 14.57
N VAL A 548 19.78 8.77 15.83
CA VAL A 548 20.93 8.32 16.62
C VAL A 548 20.38 7.60 17.84
N LEU A 549 20.56 6.28 17.92
CA LEU A 549 20.26 5.50 19.11
C LEU A 549 21.50 5.42 20.01
N ILE A 550 21.37 5.93 21.21
CA ILE A 550 22.34 5.82 22.30
C ILE A 550 21.73 4.86 23.31
N SER A 551 22.21 3.65 23.39
CA SER A 551 21.67 2.65 24.31
C SER A 551 22.78 1.87 25.01
N ARG A 552 22.46 1.40 26.20
CA ARG A 552 23.34 0.55 26.99
C ARG A 552 22.56 -0.61 27.59
N THR A 553 23.16 -1.79 27.54
CA THR A 553 22.69 -2.96 28.28
C THR A 553 23.21 -2.85 29.71
N PHE A 554 22.32 -3.03 30.65
CA PHE A 554 22.59 -3.04 32.07
C PHE A 554 22.29 -4.46 32.63
N ASN A 555 22.79 -4.73 33.78
CA ASN A 555 22.36 -5.84 34.63
C ASN A 555 22.26 -5.30 36.05
N GLU A 556 21.55 -4.16 36.16
CA GLU A 556 21.47 -3.40 37.39
C GLU A 556 20.27 -3.90 38.21
N HIS A 557 20.54 -4.36 39.41
CA HIS A 557 19.52 -4.85 40.32
C HIS A 557 18.68 -3.70 40.85
N ILE A 558 17.38 -3.85 40.88
CA ILE A 558 16.40 -2.92 41.45
C ILE A 558 15.97 -3.54 42.78
N PRO A 559 16.56 -3.11 43.93
CA PRO A 559 16.22 -3.69 45.22
C PRO A 559 14.87 -3.16 45.74
N ASP A 560 14.21 -3.98 46.53
CA ASP A 560 12.97 -3.65 47.25
C ASP A 560 13.11 -2.33 48.02
N LEU A 561 12.14 -1.43 47.91
CA LEU A 561 12.06 -0.11 48.57
C LEU A 561 13.29 0.79 48.31
N GLN A 562 13.94 0.68 47.18
CA GLN A 562 15.12 1.49 46.85
C GLN A 562 15.01 2.10 45.45
N THR A 563 15.83 3.12 45.22
CA THR A 563 15.99 3.78 43.93
C THR A 563 17.34 3.39 43.29
N VAL A 564 17.28 2.96 42.04
CA VAL A 564 18.46 2.73 41.23
C VAL A 564 18.57 3.84 40.19
N THR A 565 19.80 4.40 40.07
CA THR A 565 20.10 5.48 39.13
C THR A 565 21.10 5.02 38.09
N VAL A 566 20.77 5.17 36.81
CA VAL A 566 21.69 4.93 35.69
C VAL A 566 21.75 6.16 34.76
N SER A 567 22.80 6.24 33.94
CA SER A 567 23.00 7.39 33.07
C SER A 567 23.47 7.02 31.67
N LEU A 568 23.13 7.89 30.68
CA LEU A 568 23.63 7.90 29.31
C LEU A 568 24.09 9.31 28.93
N ASP A 569 25.19 9.40 28.17
CA ASP A 569 25.68 10.65 27.64
C ASP A 569 25.25 10.85 26.18
N VAL A 570 24.58 11.96 25.92
CA VAL A 570 24.23 12.42 24.56
C VAL A 570 25.28 13.44 24.14
N ASN A 571 26.01 13.18 23.08
CA ASN A 571 27.07 14.04 22.57
C ASN A 571 26.61 15.02 21.49
N ASP A 572 25.44 14.81 20.90
CA ASP A 572 24.91 15.62 19.82
C ASP A 572 24.04 16.77 20.35
N ALA A 573 24.35 18.00 19.91
CA ALA A 573 23.65 19.23 20.27
C ALA A 573 22.61 19.65 19.21
N THR A 574 22.43 18.87 18.12
CA THR A 574 21.48 19.19 17.06
C THR A 574 20.06 19.16 17.62
N PRO A 575 19.19 20.12 17.28
CA PRO A 575 17.81 20.12 17.70
C PRO A 575 17.07 18.88 17.19
N VAL A 576 16.33 18.20 18.08
CA VAL A 576 15.59 16.98 17.75
C VAL A 576 14.15 17.29 17.35
N GLU A 577 13.60 16.49 16.44
CA GLU A 577 12.16 16.46 16.14
C GLU A 577 11.39 15.53 17.09
N ASN A 578 12.05 14.46 17.56
CA ASN A 578 11.51 13.54 18.54
C ASN A 578 12.64 12.95 19.42
N LEU A 579 12.29 12.57 20.64
CA LEU A 579 13.10 11.75 21.54
C LEU A 579 12.29 10.51 21.90
N ILE A 580 12.89 9.33 21.70
CA ILE A 580 12.28 8.06 22.07
C ILE A 580 13.13 7.43 23.17
N VAL A 581 12.50 7.13 24.29
CA VAL A 581 13.15 6.48 25.44
C VAL A 581 12.80 4.98 25.39
N HIS A 582 13.81 4.13 25.35
CA HIS A 582 13.66 2.67 25.32
C HIS A 582 13.98 2.09 26.70
N LEU A 583 13.06 1.35 27.27
CA LEU A 583 13.23 0.63 28.54
C LEU A 583 12.92 -0.86 28.38
N ASP A 584 13.79 -1.69 28.95
CA ASP A 584 13.56 -3.11 29.14
C ASP A 584 14.05 -3.48 30.54
N LEU A 585 13.12 -3.85 31.41
CA LEU A 585 13.42 -4.28 32.77
C LEU A 585 12.57 -5.50 33.15
N ALA A 586 13.13 -6.39 33.95
CA ALA A 586 12.44 -7.46 34.61
C ALA A 586 12.02 -6.98 36.01
N HIS A 587 10.79 -7.21 36.38
CA HIS A 587 10.26 -6.93 37.73
C HIS A 587 9.09 -7.85 38.00
N THR A 588 8.88 -8.26 39.24
CA THR A 588 7.81 -9.17 39.60
C THR A 588 6.45 -8.48 39.66
N TYR A 589 6.42 -7.17 39.92
CA TYR A 589 5.18 -6.37 40.00
C TYR A 589 5.45 -4.92 39.53
N ILE A 590 5.13 -4.57 38.27
CA ILE A 590 5.46 -3.23 37.74
C ILE A 590 4.62 -2.10 38.34
N GLY A 591 3.52 -2.43 39.03
CA GLY A 591 2.69 -1.47 39.75
C GLY A 591 3.37 -0.81 40.95
N ASP A 592 4.54 -1.31 41.38
CA ASP A 592 5.33 -0.72 42.47
C ASP A 592 6.38 0.27 41.97
N LEU A 593 6.62 0.31 40.65
CA LEU A 593 7.68 1.10 40.07
C LEU A 593 7.26 2.55 39.80
N VAL A 594 8.17 3.48 40.15
CA VAL A 594 8.18 4.87 39.66
C VAL A 594 9.44 5.08 38.85
N ILE A 595 9.29 5.40 37.56
CA ILE A 595 10.42 5.57 36.65
C ILE A 595 10.47 7.03 36.18
N THR A 596 11.55 7.73 36.49
CA THR A 596 11.73 9.14 36.19
C THR A 596 12.98 9.35 35.33
N LEU A 597 12.80 10.02 34.19
CA LEU A 597 13.90 10.50 33.34
C LEU A 597 14.25 11.93 33.71
N MET A 598 15.54 12.18 33.94
CA MET A 598 16.08 13.52 34.23
C MET A 598 16.95 13.97 33.07
N PRO A 599 16.49 14.98 32.29
CA PRO A 599 17.29 15.62 31.27
C PRO A 599 18.52 16.35 31.84
N PRO A 600 19.53 16.62 31.00
CA PRO A 600 20.70 17.42 31.41
C PRO A 600 20.32 18.78 32.01
N THR A 601 21.12 19.26 32.95
CA THR A 601 20.94 20.57 33.59
C THR A 601 20.80 21.67 32.52
N GLY A 602 19.77 22.50 32.66
CA GLY A 602 19.45 23.59 31.73
C GLY A 602 18.38 23.25 30.69
N LEU A 603 17.98 21.98 30.57
CA LEU A 603 16.79 21.60 29.78
C LEU A 603 15.53 21.68 30.66
N SER A 604 14.41 21.99 30.04
CA SER A 604 13.07 21.97 30.64
C SER A 604 12.17 21.06 29.84
N PRO A 605 11.43 20.12 30.50
CA PRO A 605 11.31 19.95 31.96
C PRO A 605 12.60 19.40 32.61
N ALA A 606 12.78 19.65 33.90
CA ALA A 606 13.91 19.11 34.65
C ALA A 606 13.78 17.65 35.01
N LYS A 607 12.52 17.10 34.97
CA LYS A 607 12.21 15.68 35.14
C LYS A 607 10.99 15.30 34.33
N VAL A 608 10.95 14.07 33.89
CA VAL A 608 9.81 13.45 33.18
C VAL A 608 9.48 12.11 33.82
N VAL A 609 8.29 11.96 34.38
CA VAL A 609 7.82 10.68 34.88
C VAL A 609 7.36 9.83 33.70
N LEU A 610 8.02 8.71 33.47
CA LEU A 610 7.74 7.77 32.36
C LEU A 610 6.74 6.69 32.81
N HIS A 611 6.85 6.26 34.06
CA HIS A 611 5.98 5.25 34.67
C HIS A 611 5.70 5.64 36.12
N ASP A 612 4.45 5.58 36.51
CA ASP A 612 4.01 5.92 37.86
C ASP A 612 2.99 4.90 38.32
N ARG A 613 3.47 3.85 38.99
CA ARG A 613 2.68 2.84 39.70
C ARG A 613 1.50 2.27 38.87
N THR A 614 1.69 2.12 37.58
CA THR A 614 0.67 1.62 36.65
C THR A 614 0.92 0.17 36.28
N GLY A 615 -0.11 -0.55 35.75
CA GLY A 615 0.03 -1.93 35.28
C GLY A 615 -0.17 -3.01 36.35
N GLY A 616 -0.28 -2.65 37.63
CA GLY A 616 -0.58 -3.58 38.72
C GLY A 616 0.33 -4.81 38.73
N ALA A 617 -0.24 -6.00 38.88
CA ALA A 617 0.47 -7.28 38.95
C ALA A 617 1.14 -7.76 37.65
N THR A 618 1.21 -6.91 36.62
CA THR A 618 1.93 -7.25 35.40
C THR A 618 3.43 -7.40 35.70
N GLN A 619 4.03 -8.44 35.14
CA GLN A 619 5.47 -8.69 35.28
C GLN A 619 6.22 -8.12 34.08
N ASN A 620 7.41 -7.60 34.33
CA ASN A 620 8.33 -7.03 33.36
C ASN A 620 7.78 -5.81 32.60
N LEU A 621 8.62 -4.83 32.36
CA LEU A 621 8.30 -3.63 31.59
C LEU A 621 9.23 -3.54 30.40
N LYS A 622 8.70 -3.79 29.21
CA LYS A 622 9.39 -3.50 27.95
C LYS A 622 8.57 -2.49 27.17
N ARG A 623 9.01 -1.23 27.20
CA ARG A 623 8.23 -0.11 26.66
C ARG A 623 9.12 0.97 26.06
N THR A 624 8.56 1.65 25.06
CA THR A 624 9.11 2.90 24.52
C THR A 624 8.21 4.07 24.89
N TYR A 625 8.80 5.23 25.18
CA TYR A 625 8.12 6.48 25.47
C TYR A 625 8.62 7.53 24.49
N ASP A 626 7.76 8.21 23.78
CA ASP A 626 8.13 9.26 22.85
C ASP A 626 7.35 10.57 23.10
N MET A 627 7.71 11.64 22.40
CA MET A 627 7.09 12.95 22.58
C MET A 627 5.61 12.97 22.14
N LEU A 628 5.14 11.98 21.38
CA LEU A 628 3.76 11.90 20.89
C LEU A 628 2.87 11.18 21.91
N ASP A 629 3.38 10.12 22.53
CA ASP A 629 2.66 9.31 23.53
C ASP A 629 2.82 9.83 24.95
N THR A 630 3.96 10.49 25.23
CA THR A 630 4.33 10.99 26.55
C THR A 630 4.47 12.52 26.48
N GLN A 631 3.35 13.22 26.69
CA GLN A 631 3.29 14.69 26.56
C GLN A 631 4.34 15.43 27.40
N ALA A 632 4.78 14.85 28.52
CA ALA A 632 5.83 15.42 29.35
C ALA A 632 7.19 15.51 28.66
N LEU A 633 7.43 14.74 27.57
CA LEU A 633 8.62 14.85 26.71
C LEU A 633 8.48 15.93 25.62
N ALA A 634 7.26 16.34 25.28
CA ALA A 634 6.99 17.26 24.17
C ALA A 634 7.74 18.61 24.25
N PRO A 635 7.98 19.22 25.44
CA PRO A 635 8.75 20.47 25.56
C PRO A 635 10.22 20.36 25.13
N LEU A 636 10.75 19.14 24.92
CA LEU A 636 12.13 18.90 24.44
C LEU A 636 12.24 18.98 22.91
N LYS A 637 11.13 19.01 22.18
CA LYS A 637 11.11 19.18 20.72
C LYS A 637 11.77 20.50 20.31
N GLY A 638 12.60 20.46 19.28
CA GLY A 638 13.35 21.61 18.78
C GLY A 638 14.55 22.00 19.65
N LYS A 639 14.89 21.23 20.69
CA LYS A 639 16.05 21.49 21.55
C LYS A 639 17.20 20.55 21.23
N GLY A 640 18.42 21.05 21.42
CA GLY A 640 19.64 20.24 21.44
C GLY A 640 19.69 19.47 22.77
N LEU A 641 19.85 18.17 22.71
CA LEU A 641 19.75 17.29 23.88
C LEU A 641 21.08 16.84 24.44
N LYS A 642 22.18 17.52 24.10
CA LYS A 642 23.53 17.19 24.55
C LYS A 642 23.67 17.30 26.08
N GLY A 643 24.26 16.28 26.69
CA GLY A 643 24.58 16.20 28.12
C GLY A 643 24.27 14.82 28.69
N THR A 644 24.44 14.69 30.01
CA THR A 644 24.17 13.44 30.74
C THR A 644 22.70 13.36 31.11
N TRP A 645 22.05 12.30 30.64
CA TRP A 645 20.69 11.94 30.96
C TRP A 645 20.67 10.87 32.05
N THR A 646 19.85 11.07 33.05
CA THR A 646 19.76 10.15 34.18
C THR A 646 18.38 9.52 34.24
N LEU A 647 18.32 8.21 34.52
CA LEU A 647 17.11 7.47 34.72
C LEU A 647 17.10 6.96 36.17
N ASP A 648 16.11 7.37 36.95
CA ASP A 648 15.82 6.86 38.27
C ASP A 648 14.70 5.84 38.18
N ILE A 649 14.90 4.68 38.79
CA ILE A 649 13.93 3.59 38.90
C ILE A 649 13.77 3.33 40.39
N GLU A 650 12.64 3.71 40.94
CA GLU A 650 12.27 3.52 42.32
C GLU A 650 11.28 2.35 42.44
N ASP A 651 11.59 1.40 43.30
CA ASP A 651 10.60 0.47 43.81
C ASP A 651 9.97 1.07 45.06
N ALA A 652 8.67 1.40 44.99
CA ALA A 652 7.97 2.18 46.01
C ALA A 652 7.11 1.34 46.97
N GLU A 653 7.05 0.01 46.79
CA GLU A 653 6.29 -0.90 47.64
C GLU A 653 7.11 -2.16 47.96
N ALA A 654 6.85 -2.75 49.13
CA ALA A 654 7.62 -3.89 49.63
C ALA A 654 7.27 -5.22 48.95
N ARG A 655 8.26 -6.11 48.82
CA ARG A 655 8.20 -7.54 48.47
C ARG A 655 8.61 -7.92 47.08
N ASP A 656 8.92 -6.97 46.24
CA ASP A 656 9.23 -7.22 44.83
C ASP A 656 10.61 -6.67 44.50
N GLU A 657 11.28 -7.29 43.56
CA GLU A 657 12.61 -6.91 43.10
C GLU A 657 12.71 -7.01 41.58
N GLY A 658 13.64 -6.29 40.99
CA GLY A 658 13.81 -6.28 39.54
C GLY A 658 15.23 -6.19 39.06
N THR A 659 15.37 -6.09 37.75
CA THR A 659 16.65 -5.87 37.06
C THR A 659 16.44 -5.03 35.82
N LEU A 660 17.12 -3.90 35.74
CA LEU A 660 17.19 -3.12 34.49
C LEU A 660 18.08 -3.85 33.49
N LYS A 661 17.51 -4.19 32.32
CA LYS A 661 18.23 -4.87 31.24
C LYS A 661 18.74 -3.91 30.19
N GLN A 662 17.95 -2.91 29.81
CA GLN A 662 18.32 -1.94 28.78
C GLN A 662 17.67 -0.57 29.06
N PHE A 663 18.47 0.46 28.87
CA PHE A 663 18.01 1.83 28.75
C PHE A 663 18.62 2.47 27.50
N GLY A 664 17.82 3.17 26.70
CA GLY A 664 18.24 3.82 25.46
C GLY A 664 17.51 5.12 25.20
N LEU A 665 18.21 6.04 24.55
CA LEU A 665 17.69 7.30 24.03
C LEU A 665 17.90 7.31 22.52
N GLU A 666 16.81 7.39 21.76
CA GLU A 666 16.84 7.51 20.30
C GLU A 666 16.44 8.93 19.92
N LEU A 667 17.40 9.66 19.38
CA LEU A 667 17.21 11.02 18.90
C LEU A 667 16.78 10.99 17.44
N VAL A 668 15.68 11.64 17.12
CA VAL A 668 15.17 11.78 15.75
C VAL A 668 15.35 13.23 15.33
N PHE A 669 16.09 13.46 14.26
CA PHE A 669 16.39 14.80 13.74
C PHE A 669 15.56 15.10 12.49
N GLY A 670 15.29 16.37 12.22
CA GLY A 670 14.69 16.84 10.98
C GLY A 670 15.62 16.69 9.77
N SER A 671 15.13 17.01 8.59
CA SER A 671 15.82 16.82 7.30
C SER A 671 17.18 17.51 7.14
N GLY A 672 17.59 18.36 8.09
CA GLY A 672 18.90 19.04 8.16
C GLY A 672 19.84 18.48 9.22
N GLY A 673 19.48 17.43 9.95
CA GLY A 673 20.29 16.85 11.03
C GLY A 673 21.47 16.00 10.54
N PRO A 674 22.37 15.57 11.46
CA PRO A 674 23.55 14.79 11.11
C PRO A 674 23.15 13.48 10.43
N ARG A 675 23.78 13.17 9.28
CA ARG A 675 23.61 11.87 8.62
C ARG A 675 24.32 10.80 9.43
N SER A 676 23.65 9.71 9.80
CA SER A 676 24.25 8.61 10.54
C SER A 676 25.37 7.97 9.72
N GLU A 677 26.60 8.21 10.14
CA GLU A 677 27.66 7.24 9.89
C GLU A 677 27.37 6.04 10.80
N THR A 678 27.28 4.87 10.19
CA THR A 678 27.09 3.59 10.89
C THR A 678 28.02 3.49 12.09
N ALA A 679 27.48 3.49 13.29
CA ALA A 679 28.22 3.27 14.52
C ALA A 679 28.84 1.85 14.50
N ARG A 680 30.09 1.76 14.12
CA ARG A 680 30.92 0.58 14.40
C ARG A 680 31.06 0.49 15.91
N SER A 681 30.60 -0.60 16.48
CA SER A 681 30.82 -0.97 17.88
C SER A 681 32.31 -0.99 18.18
N THR A 682 32.83 0.03 18.83
CA THR A 682 34.14 -0.01 19.46
C THR A 682 34.01 -0.64 20.84
N GLY A 683 34.06 -1.96 20.87
CA GLY A 683 34.35 -2.69 22.10
C GLY A 683 35.83 -2.52 22.46
N ALA A 684 36.17 -1.46 23.19
CA ALA A 684 37.50 -1.35 23.76
C ALA A 684 37.60 -2.20 25.02
N MET A 685 38.25 -3.36 24.91
CA MET A 685 38.75 -4.11 26.05
C MET A 685 39.89 -3.32 26.70
N ASN A 686 39.65 -2.83 27.87
CA ASN A 686 40.67 -2.28 28.75
C ASN A 686 41.41 -3.45 29.41
N ARG A 687 42.59 -3.85 28.87
CA ARG A 687 43.52 -4.75 29.57
C ARG A 687 44.55 -3.87 30.27
N GLY A 688 44.57 -4.00 31.59
CA GLY A 688 45.45 -3.35 32.50
C GLY A 688 46.94 -3.58 32.23
N LYS A 689 47.70 -2.53 32.55
CA LYS A 689 49.15 -2.50 32.58
C LYS A 689 49.75 -3.60 33.47
N ARG A 690 50.73 -4.35 32.95
CA ARG A 690 51.89 -4.84 33.71
C ARG A 690 53.16 -4.50 32.95
N ALA A 691 54.04 -3.80 33.68
CA ALA A 691 55.38 -3.47 33.27
C ALA A 691 56.28 -4.70 33.45
N ALA A 692 57.27 -4.84 32.58
CA ALA A 692 58.68 -5.14 32.93
C ALA A 692 59.50 -5.31 31.63
N GLU A 693 60.45 -4.48 31.46
CA GLU A 693 61.89 -4.59 31.14
C GLU A 693 62.38 -5.76 30.27
N GLY A 694 63.19 -5.42 29.28
CA GLY A 694 64.11 -6.36 28.64
C GLY A 694 64.66 -5.86 27.28
N ARG A 695 65.80 -5.25 27.36
CA ARG A 695 66.74 -4.73 26.35
C ARG A 695 67.15 -5.72 25.26
N VAL A 696 67.70 -5.11 24.18
CA VAL A 696 68.88 -5.46 23.34
C VAL A 696 68.51 -5.81 21.85
N SER A 697 68.70 -4.87 20.96
CA SER A 697 69.85 -4.63 20.02
C SER A 697 70.09 -5.68 18.93
N LYS A 698 70.01 -5.21 17.71
CA LYS A 698 70.99 -5.17 16.59
C LYS A 698 70.28 -5.40 15.25
N MET A 699 70.26 -4.46 14.39
CA MET A 699 71.22 -4.03 13.36
C MET A 699 71.22 -4.88 12.08
N ASN A 700 71.01 -4.17 11.00
CA ASN A 700 71.59 -4.30 9.65
C ASN A 700 70.97 -5.36 8.70
N ASN A 701 70.72 -5.15 7.45
CA ASN A 701 71.19 -4.23 6.41
C ASN A 701 70.59 -4.65 5.05
N ARG A 702 70.23 -3.70 4.22
CA ARG A 702 70.42 -3.67 2.76
C ARG A 702 69.71 -4.72 1.89
N ARG A 703 69.03 -4.49 0.89
CA ARG A 703 69.15 -3.72 -0.38
C ARG A 703 67.94 -4.09 -1.30
N ALA A 704 67.42 -3.10 -1.92
CA ALA A 704 66.74 -3.25 -3.22
C ALA A 704 67.85 -3.48 -4.30
N PRO A 705 67.56 -3.72 -5.61
CA PRO A 705 66.40 -3.33 -6.39
C PRO A 705 66.05 -4.28 -7.58
N SER A 706 65.04 -3.80 -8.33
CA SER A 706 64.87 -3.88 -9.79
C SER A 706 64.14 -5.06 -10.43
N ARG A 707 63.02 -4.73 -11.01
CA ARG A 707 62.64 -4.53 -12.45
C ARG A 707 62.43 -5.80 -13.32
N ARG A 708 61.28 -5.72 -14.02
CA ARG A 708 60.93 -6.29 -15.32
C ARG A 708 60.48 -7.77 -15.35
N SER A 709 59.31 -8.03 -15.77
CA SER A 709 58.68 -7.79 -17.11
C SER A 709 57.14 -7.88 -16.95
#